data_9cddacd777ce4945d24d3916eb7bf039
#
_entry.id   9cddacd777ce4945d24d3916eb7bf039
#
_cell.length_a   1.000
_cell.length_b   1.000
_cell.length_c   1.000
_cell.angle_alpha   90.00
_cell.angle_beta   90.00
_cell.angle_gamma   90.00
#
_symmetry.space_group_name_H-M   'P 1'
#
loop_
_entity.id
_entity.type
_entity.pdbx_description
1 polymer ?
#
loop_
_entity_poly.entity_id
_entity_poly.type
_entity_poly.pdbx_seq_one_letter_code
_entity_poly.pdbx_strand_id
1 'polypeptide(L)'
;MTGIGVEIGAQAARSRALAVLRIRSRALAVALLPAAVAVVLFVGRSTGHISGGHWGVVARWVVSCVAVAVLLAAAGIALVVARARPAVSPTVPIAEDAAPDLYRMVRDLADRLDVPAPSAIALTPDCDSWLEDRAHPAHGPPPRSPDEISGPRGIRGLQPSRHHRAPTAPVLVIGSPFLWWMRVGELRAVLAPVVAGTGPSAHPDIAAARRFVRGLDAAVAVSAAPGHGALIRAVLGGVGRVARLLLRSCRVHAEEMERGVAAAAAERAQAVDYGLRIVAQEQVGLAYAGWDRLLTRVALPAWRMGRWPSRLDAGVVAALTELSRRDRLAEGFASRLGERPACDLLEEPGAVDEAASLLAARLFHGGPAAPGPNWAPVNWQDYPDEVVDRKWRSDAARLHRVLDALGVHHTTRTGTSDAGGPTLERVLKYLTVRTGTDEGDAAAGSGCAGAPTPRPAGPHLGGPGAEGACDGGSAPDGAVAPGAPDAEGDPGAERAHAEPVGVSEADMVAAGAVPDLDEDGVVAGVRTAALVAGLSAEVAWEESAVAAVPGGDAGRPSGPDRTVWDDVLLPLFPLQPPRSGRELLVDHVAAMVCCAAMDTAGAVPGLDWLDGPSLLVRDERATDLTPRVLTLVEDGDAEPLRAWLRHLGIRAEKPVRLV
;
A
#
# COMPACT_ATOMS: atom_id res chain seq x y z
N MET A 1 28.58 13.36 27.62
CA MET A 1 27.96 12.11 28.11
C MET A 1 27.24 11.30 27.01
N THR A 2 27.27 11.72 25.74
CA THR A 2 26.55 11.11 24.63
C THR A 2 27.17 9.81 24.03
N GLY A 3 28.43 9.50 24.32
CA GLY A 3 29.10 8.31 23.77
C GLY A 3 28.64 6.96 24.37
N ILE A 4 28.22 6.93 25.63
CA ILE A 4 27.89 5.67 26.34
C ILE A 4 26.61 5.03 25.76
N GLY A 5 25.59 5.81 25.42
CA GLY A 5 24.33 5.31 24.85
C GLY A 5 24.52 4.69 23.48
N VAL A 6 25.31 5.33 22.62
CA VAL A 6 25.65 4.83 21.26
C VAL A 6 26.38 3.49 21.36
N GLU A 7 27.35 3.36 22.27
CA GLU A 7 28.11 2.12 22.44
C GLU A 7 27.23 0.98 22.98
N ILE A 8 26.33 1.26 23.91
CA ILE A 8 25.40 0.26 24.47
C ILE A 8 24.48 -0.27 23.38
N GLY A 9 23.87 0.61 22.57
CA GLY A 9 23.00 0.20 21.46
C GLY A 9 23.75 -0.62 20.40
N ALA A 10 24.94 -0.18 20.02
CA ALA A 10 25.77 -0.89 19.06
C ALA A 10 26.24 -2.27 19.56
N GLN A 11 26.61 -2.37 20.86
CA GLN A 11 26.98 -3.63 21.48
C GLN A 11 25.80 -4.59 21.60
N ALA A 12 24.60 -4.08 21.97
CA ALA A 12 23.37 -4.86 21.97
C ALA A 12 23.07 -5.42 20.58
N ALA A 13 23.09 -4.58 19.54
CA ALA A 13 22.90 -5.01 18.16
C ALA A 13 23.90 -6.09 17.75
N ARG A 14 25.19 -5.91 18.06
CA ARG A 14 26.23 -6.90 17.78
C ARG A 14 26.01 -8.23 18.50
N SER A 15 25.61 -8.21 19.78
CA SER A 15 25.34 -9.42 20.55
C SER A 15 24.21 -10.24 19.93
N ARG A 16 23.16 -9.57 19.39
CA ARG A 16 22.04 -10.19 18.69
C ARG A 16 22.43 -10.70 17.30
N ALA A 17 23.26 -9.95 16.57
CA ALA A 17 23.85 -10.42 15.33
C ALA A 17 24.62 -11.74 15.51
N LEU A 18 25.46 -11.80 16.56
CA LEU A 18 26.18 -13.03 16.93
C LEU A 18 25.21 -14.18 17.30
N ALA A 19 24.06 -13.90 17.92
CA ALA A 19 23.05 -14.92 18.19
C ALA A 19 22.47 -15.49 16.88
N VAL A 20 22.16 -14.66 15.89
CA VAL A 20 21.73 -15.10 14.54
C VAL A 20 22.81 -15.97 13.89
N LEU A 21 24.08 -15.54 13.94
CA LEU A 21 25.19 -16.31 13.37
C LEU A 21 25.43 -17.63 14.10
N ARG A 22 25.17 -17.72 15.42
CA ARG A 22 25.19 -18.98 16.18
C ARG A 22 24.10 -19.96 15.71
N ILE A 23 22.88 -19.46 15.36
CA ILE A 23 21.83 -20.30 14.78
C ILE A 23 22.31 -20.89 13.45
N ARG A 24 22.93 -20.09 12.57
CA ARG A 24 23.56 -20.56 11.34
C ARG A 24 24.61 -21.64 11.60
N SER A 25 25.51 -21.42 12.57
CA SER A 25 26.56 -22.36 12.92
C SER A 25 26.00 -23.65 13.50
N ARG A 26 24.94 -23.57 14.33
CA ARG A 26 24.24 -24.75 14.87
C ARG A 26 23.57 -25.55 13.75
N ALA A 27 22.91 -24.89 12.80
CA ALA A 27 22.31 -25.57 11.65
C ALA A 27 23.36 -26.32 10.82
N LEU A 28 24.53 -25.71 10.59
CA LEU A 28 25.66 -26.38 9.91
C LEU A 28 26.20 -27.55 10.74
N ALA A 29 26.34 -27.41 12.06
CA ALA A 29 26.80 -28.49 12.93
C ALA A 29 25.84 -29.70 12.90
N VAL A 30 24.53 -29.44 12.94
CA VAL A 30 23.50 -30.50 12.82
C VAL A 30 23.60 -31.20 11.44
N ALA A 31 23.81 -30.45 10.36
CA ALA A 31 23.97 -31.01 9.02
C ALA A 31 25.27 -31.87 8.87
N LEU A 32 26.34 -31.51 9.60
CA LEU A 32 27.62 -32.22 9.58
C LEU A 32 27.65 -33.43 10.53
N LEU A 33 26.71 -33.52 11.48
CA LEU A 33 26.72 -34.57 12.52
C LEU A 33 26.69 -35.99 11.93
N PRO A 34 25.87 -36.35 10.94
CA PRO A 34 25.92 -37.71 10.36
C PRO A 34 27.28 -38.03 9.73
N ALA A 35 27.93 -37.04 9.11
CA ALA A 35 29.25 -37.21 8.51
C ALA A 35 30.33 -37.45 9.60
N ALA A 36 30.26 -36.70 10.70
CA ALA A 36 31.16 -36.92 11.84
C ALA A 36 30.98 -38.31 12.44
N VAL A 37 29.74 -38.78 12.60
CA VAL A 37 29.45 -40.15 13.07
C VAL A 37 30.01 -41.19 12.10
N ALA A 38 29.83 -40.98 10.78
CA ALA A 38 30.41 -41.89 9.77
C ALA A 38 31.94 -42.00 9.90
N VAL A 39 32.63 -40.83 10.05
CA VAL A 39 34.10 -40.81 10.23
C VAL A 39 34.51 -41.57 11.50
N VAL A 40 33.83 -41.36 12.62
CA VAL A 40 34.11 -42.09 13.88
C VAL A 40 33.94 -43.59 13.71
N LEU A 41 32.88 -44.04 13.01
CA LEU A 41 32.65 -45.46 12.73
C LEU A 41 33.74 -46.07 11.79
N PHE A 42 34.23 -45.29 10.83
CA PHE A 42 35.34 -45.72 9.97
C PHE A 42 36.65 -45.84 10.74
N VAL A 43 37.00 -44.80 11.53
CA VAL A 43 38.23 -44.79 12.34
C VAL A 43 38.18 -45.84 13.42
N GLY A 44 37.05 -46.00 14.14
CA GLY A 44 36.92 -47.03 15.18
C GLY A 44 37.10 -48.45 14.68
N ARG A 45 36.78 -48.71 13.41
CA ARG A 45 37.08 -49.99 12.77
C ARG A 45 38.56 -50.11 12.39
N SER A 46 39.17 -49.09 11.79
CA SER A 46 40.58 -49.14 11.39
C SER A 46 41.52 -49.31 12.60
N THR A 47 41.12 -48.83 13.77
CA THR A 47 41.83 -48.96 15.04
C THR A 47 41.48 -50.24 15.83
N GLY A 48 40.60 -51.11 15.30
CA GLY A 48 40.24 -52.38 15.94
C GLY A 48 39.31 -52.28 17.15
N HIS A 49 38.81 -51.09 17.49
CA HIS A 49 37.91 -50.86 18.63
C HIS A 49 36.46 -51.28 18.39
N ILE A 50 36.05 -51.46 17.11
CA ILE A 50 34.70 -51.90 16.74
C ILE A 50 34.79 -53.29 16.09
N SER A 51 34.15 -54.30 16.70
CA SER A 51 34.11 -55.65 16.19
C SER A 51 33.44 -55.77 14.82
N GLY A 52 34.04 -56.57 13.93
CA GLY A 52 33.66 -56.66 12.51
C GLY A 52 32.43 -57.53 12.19
N GLY A 53 31.43 -57.58 13.07
CA GLY A 53 30.20 -58.33 12.81
C GLY A 53 29.36 -57.74 11.63
N HIS A 54 28.54 -58.62 11.02
CA HIS A 54 27.69 -58.24 9.87
C HIS A 54 26.87 -56.97 10.09
N TRP A 55 26.32 -56.79 11.28
CA TRP A 55 25.59 -55.59 11.70
C TRP A 55 26.44 -54.32 11.71
N GLY A 56 27.73 -54.42 12.07
CA GLY A 56 28.65 -53.28 12.03
C GLY A 56 28.97 -52.79 10.62
N VAL A 57 28.98 -53.69 9.64
CA VAL A 57 29.15 -53.33 8.21
C VAL A 57 27.89 -52.64 7.69
N VAL A 58 26.72 -53.19 7.98
CA VAL A 58 25.42 -52.58 7.56
C VAL A 58 25.25 -51.22 8.18
N ALA A 59 25.47 -51.04 9.49
CA ALA A 59 25.36 -49.77 10.17
C ALA A 59 26.26 -48.68 9.56
N ARG A 60 27.51 -49.00 9.19
CA ARG A 60 28.40 -48.02 8.53
C ARG A 60 27.89 -47.60 7.16
N TRP A 61 27.45 -48.55 6.34
CA TRP A 61 26.91 -48.25 5.03
C TRP A 61 25.66 -47.37 5.14
N VAL A 62 24.74 -47.67 6.05
CA VAL A 62 23.53 -46.88 6.29
C VAL A 62 23.89 -45.47 6.76
N VAL A 63 24.78 -45.34 7.77
CA VAL A 63 25.19 -44.00 8.27
C VAL A 63 25.93 -43.23 7.20
N SER A 64 26.79 -43.87 6.40
CA SER A 64 27.50 -43.19 5.30
C SER A 64 26.54 -42.70 4.20
N CYS A 65 25.57 -43.52 3.80
CA CYS A 65 24.54 -43.10 2.84
C CYS A 65 23.71 -41.96 3.37
N VAL A 66 23.29 -41.99 4.64
CA VAL A 66 22.57 -40.88 5.30
C VAL A 66 23.44 -39.64 5.37
N ALA A 67 24.72 -39.77 5.73
CA ALA A 67 25.68 -38.66 5.77
C ALA A 67 25.80 -37.95 4.40
N VAL A 68 26.00 -38.73 3.34
CA VAL A 68 26.10 -38.20 1.97
C VAL A 68 24.80 -37.51 1.56
N ALA A 69 23.64 -38.11 1.83
CA ALA A 69 22.35 -37.55 1.50
C ALA A 69 22.11 -36.22 2.23
N VAL A 70 22.42 -36.15 3.54
CA VAL A 70 22.28 -34.93 4.35
C VAL A 70 23.26 -33.86 3.89
N LEU A 71 24.50 -34.18 3.58
CA LEU A 71 25.50 -33.25 3.07
C LEU A 71 25.09 -32.68 1.71
N LEU A 72 24.59 -33.51 0.80
CA LEU A 72 24.10 -33.06 -0.51
C LEU A 72 22.88 -32.14 -0.34
N ALA A 73 21.96 -32.51 0.54
CA ALA A 73 20.80 -31.64 0.86
C ALA A 73 21.24 -30.31 1.46
N ALA A 74 22.17 -30.33 2.43
CA ALA A 74 22.70 -29.09 3.05
C ALA A 74 23.46 -28.23 2.03
N ALA A 75 24.26 -28.83 1.16
CA ALA A 75 24.95 -28.13 0.07
C ALA A 75 23.95 -27.52 -0.93
N GLY A 76 22.90 -28.28 -1.28
CA GLY A 76 21.81 -27.80 -2.12
C GLY A 76 21.08 -26.58 -1.50
N ILE A 77 20.72 -26.66 -0.22
CA ILE A 77 20.09 -25.54 0.52
C ILE A 77 21.03 -24.33 0.55
N ALA A 78 22.31 -24.54 0.91
CA ALA A 78 23.30 -23.47 0.96
C ALA A 78 23.49 -22.82 -0.41
N LEU A 79 23.47 -23.59 -1.49
CA LEU A 79 23.57 -23.12 -2.87
C LEU A 79 22.34 -22.27 -3.26
N VAL A 80 21.13 -22.73 -2.91
CA VAL A 80 19.90 -21.97 -3.17
C VAL A 80 19.93 -20.64 -2.40
N VAL A 81 20.26 -20.68 -1.10
CA VAL A 81 20.39 -19.47 -0.26
C VAL A 81 21.45 -18.50 -0.80
N ALA A 82 22.59 -19.02 -1.28
CA ALA A 82 23.67 -18.20 -1.82
C ALA A 82 23.36 -17.61 -3.21
N ARG A 83 22.50 -18.27 -4.00
CA ARG A 83 22.12 -17.83 -5.35
C ARG A 83 20.79 -17.10 -5.41
N ALA A 84 19.95 -17.26 -4.40
CA ALA A 84 18.68 -16.54 -4.32
C ALA A 84 18.95 -15.03 -4.27
N ARG A 85 18.29 -14.29 -5.15
CA ARG A 85 18.41 -12.83 -5.18
C ARG A 85 17.44 -12.26 -4.15
N PRO A 86 17.91 -11.50 -3.15
CA PRO A 86 17.02 -10.77 -2.25
C PRO A 86 16.20 -9.78 -3.06
N ALA A 87 14.93 -9.62 -2.71
CA ALA A 87 14.11 -8.56 -3.27
C ALA A 87 14.73 -7.20 -2.90
N VAL A 88 14.84 -6.32 -3.88
CA VAL A 88 15.28 -4.92 -3.72
C VAL A 88 14.06 -4.06 -3.95
N SER A 89 13.85 -3.06 -3.10
CA SER A 89 12.74 -2.13 -3.28
C SER A 89 12.88 -1.39 -4.62
N PRO A 90 11.82 -1.30 -5.43
CA PRO A 90 11.87 -0.50 -6.65
C PRO A 90 12.12 0.97 -6.29
N THR A 91 13.14 1.56 -6.87
CA THR A 91 13.55 2.95 -6.58
C THR A 91 14.09 3.60 -7.85
N VAL A 92 14.08 4.92 -7.89
CA VAL A 92 14.73 5.73 -8.92
C VAL A 92 16.15 6.02 -8.45
N PRO A 93 17.21 5.48 -9.09
CA PRO A 93 18.58 5.79 -8.73
C PRO A 93 18.90 7.24 -9.10
N ILE A 94 19.59 7.95 -8.22
CA ILE A 94 20.07 9.31 -8.46
C ILE A 94 21.58 9.24 -8.65
N ALA A 95 22.05 9.63 -9.81
CA ALA A 95 23.48 9.72 -10.07
C ALA A 95 24.09 10.95 -9.37
N GLU A 96 25.38 10.90 -9.02
CA GLU A 96 26.03 12.00 -8.30
C GLU A 96 26.10 13.29 -9.13
N ASP A 97 26.26 13.17 -10.43
CA ASP A 97 26.24 14.27 -11.38
C ASP A 97 24.86 14.94 -11.54
N ALA A 98 23.79 14.18 -11.31
CA ALA A 98 22.42 14.69 -11.32
C ALA A 98 22.00 15.38 -10.00
N ALA A 99 22.75 15.19 -8.90
CA ALA A 99 22.44 15.78 -7.59
C ALA A 99 23.71 16.01 -6.73
N PRO A 100 24.70 16.75 -7.20
CA PRO A 100 25.98 16.92 -6.49
C PRO A 100 25.81 17.56 -5.11
N ASP A 101 24.87 18.50 -4.98
CA ASP A 101 24.58 19.18 -3.72
C ASP A 101 23.93 18.23 -2.70
N LEU A 102 23.04 17.33 -3.13
CA LEU A 102 22.45 16.32 -2.28
C LEU A 102 23.50 15.34 -1.75
N TYR A 103 24.37 14.86 -2.63
CA TYR A 103 25.48 13.99 -2.23
C TYR A 103 26.44 14.68 -1.27
N ARG A 104 26.75 15.96 -1.50
CA ARG A 104 27.59 16.76 -0.60
C ARG A 104 26.92 16.91 0.76
N MET A 105 25.63 17.25 0.81
CA MET A 105 24.89 17.37 2.06
C MET A 105 24.89 16.07 2.86
N VAL A 106 24.70 14.93 2.19
CA VAL A 106 24.69 13.60 2.86
C VAL A 106 26.09 13.23 3.37
N ARG A 107 27.16 13.54 2.62
CA ARG A 107 28.55 13.35 3.08
C ARG A 107 28.88 14.24 4.30
N ASP A 108 28.56 15.53 4.22
CA ASP A 108 28.73 16.45 5.36
C ASP A 108 27.96 15.99 6.61
N LEU A 109 26.78 15.40 6.40
CA LEU A 109 26.01 14.83 7.50
C LEU A 109 26.67 13.58 8.07
N ALA A 110 27.18 12.68 7.23
CA ALA A 110 27.91 11.48 7.65
C ALA A 110 29.17 11.84 8.44
N ASP A 111 29.94 12.84 7.95
CA ASP A 111 31.15 13.33 8.62
C ASP A 111 30.82 13.94 10.00
N ARG A 112 29.75 14.73 10.11
CA ARG A 112 29.30 15.29 11.40
C ARG A 112 28.84 14.22 12.40
N LEU A 113 28.28 13.12 11.90
CA LEU A 113 27.80 12.00 12.71
C LEU A 113 28.92 10.97 12.97
N ASP A 114 30.13 11.17 12.44
CA ASP A 114 31.26 10.23 12.52
C ASP A 114 30.84 8.82 12.07
N VAL A 115 30.26 8.72 10.86
CA VAL A 115 29.81 7.45 10.25
C VAL A 115 30.23 7.39 8.79
N PRO A 116 30.37 6.18 8.20
CA PRO A 116 30.62 6.03 6.79
C PRO A 116 29.46 6.61 5.96
N ALA A 117 29.77 7.37 4.91
CA ALA A 117 28.77 7.86 3.98
C ALA A 117 28.11 6.70 3.21
N PRO A 118 26.82 6.81 2.84
CA PRO A 118 26.16 5.88 1.92
C PRO A 118 26.89 5.81 0.57
N SER A 119 26.82 4.65 -0.09
CA SER A 119 27.48 4.43 -1.39
C SER A 119 26.76 5.05 -2.58
N ALA A 120 25.46 5.24 -2.47
CA ALA A 120 24.61 5.83 -3.50
C ALA A 120 23.31 6.35 -2.86
N ILE A 121 22.58 7.16 -3.62
CA ILE A 121 21.27 7.70 -3.25
C ILE A 121 20.24 7.22 -4.27
N ALA A 122 19.05 6.85 -3.79
CA ALA A 122 17.91 6.50 -4.61
C ALA A 122 16.64 7.09 -4.02
N LEU A 123 15.60 7.29 -4.86
CA LEU A 123 14.31 7.79 -4.41
C LEU A 123 13.24 6.71 -4.45
N THR A 124 12.34 6.78 -3.50
CA THR A 124 11.08 6.04 -3.47
C THR A 124 9.91 7.02 -3.54
N PRO A 125 8.80 6.67 -4.19
CA PRO A 125 7.60 7.49 -4.14
C PRO A 125 6.79 7.32 -2.85
N ASP A 126 7.41 6.83 -1.79
CA ASP A 126 6.80 6.69 -0.47
C ASP A 126 7.36 7.75 0.50
N CYS A 127 6.60 8.10 1.55
CA CYS A 127 7.01 9.02 2.59
C CYS A 127 7.85 8.33 3.67
N ASP A 128 8.89 7.58 3.24
CA ASP A 128 9.83 6.92 4.14
C ASP A 128 11.26 7.05 3.63
N SER A 129 12.23 6.85 4.53
CA SER A 129 13.65 6.85 4.17
C SER A 129 14.39 5.80 4.96
N TRP A 130 15.21 4.99 4.26
CA TRP A 130 15.93 3.89 4.88
C TRP A 130 17.28 3.62 4.22
N LEU A 131 18.08 2.75 4.82
CA LEU A 131 19.30 2.22 4.23
C LEU A 131 19.04 0.84 3.65
N GLU A 132 19.32 0.69 2.36
CA GLU A 132 19.21 -0.58 1.65
C GLU A 132 20.60 -1.15 1.35
N ASP A 133 20.83 -2.38 1.80
CA ASP A 133 22.06 -3.10 1.50
C ASP A 133 21.91 -3.82 0.14
N ARG A 134 22.54 -3.27 -0.90
CA ARG A 134 22.63 -3.83 -2.26
C ARG A 134 23.93 -4.60 -2.51
N ALA A 135 24.68 -4.94 -1.46
CA ALA A 135 25.97 -5.62 -1.57
C ALA A 135 25.87 -7.09 -2.02
N HIS A 136 24.68 -7.62 -2.34
CA HIS A 136 24.53 -9.01 -2.78
C HIS A 136 25.16 -9.19 -4.17
N PRO A 137 25.99 -10.26 -4.39
CA PRO A 137 26.69 -10.50 -5.66
C PRO A 137 25.77 -10.58 -6.89
N ALA A 138 24.49 -10.89 -6.68
CA ALA A 138 23.50 -10.99 -7.75
C ALA A 138 22.98 -9.64 -8.28
N HIS A 139 23.28 -8.51 -7.62
CA HIS A 139 22.84 -7.19 -8.05
C HIS A 139 23.76 -6.51 -9.06
N GLY A 140 24.79 -7.19 -9.55
CA GLY A 140 25.77 -6.61 -10.45
C GLY A 140 26.80 -5.69 -9.74
N PRO A 141 27.87 -5.30 -10.42
CA PRO A 141 28.77 -4.28 -9.90
C PRO A 141 28.04 -2.93 -9.89
N PRO A 142 28.27 -2.07 -8.86
CA PRO A 142 27.79 -0.71 -8.89
C PRO A 142 28.29 0.02 -10.14
N PRO A 143 27.54 1.00 -10.70
CA PRO A 143 28.00 1.79 -11.82
C PRO A 143 29.40 2.33 -11.49
N ARG A 144 30.34 2.16 -12.40
CA ARG A 144 31.70 2.68 -12.23
C ARG A 144 31.62 4.20 -12.33
N SER A 145 32.20 4.91 -11.37
CA SER A 145 32.45 6.34 -11.49
C SER A 145 33.24 6.62 -12.74
N PRO A 146 32.94 7.69 -13.53
CA PRO A 146 33.64 8.00 -14.77
C PRO A 146 35.14 8.19 -14.63
N ASP A 147 35.65 8.49 -13.45
CA ASP A 147 37.07 8.76 -13.15
C ASP A 147 37.97 7.53 -13.14
N GLU A 148 37.46 6.31 -13.32
CA GLU A 148 38.26 5.09 -13.37
C GLU A 148 38.64 4.67 -14.79
N ILE A 149 38.71 5.61 -15.72
CA ILE A 149 39.17 5.40 -17.09
C ILE A 149 40.65 5.87 -17.20
N SER A 150 41.51 4.89 -17.47
CA SER A 150 42.83 5.03 -18.06
C SER A 150 44.04 4.99 -17.14
N GLY A 151 44.39 3.81 -16.68
CA GLY A 151 45.80 3.43 -16.52
C GLY A 151 46.26 2.63 -17.75
N PRO A 152 47.50 2.81 -18.24
CA PRO A 152 47.99 2.19 -19.47
C PRO A 152 48.13 0.66 -19.31
N ARG A 153 47.80 -0.07 -20.40
CA ARG A 153 47.96 -1.50 -20.53
C ARG A 153 49.40 -1.92 -20.20
N GLY A 154 49.62 -2.47 -19.00
CA GLY A 154 50.83 -3.12 -18.56
C GLY A 154 50.56 -4.57 -18.18
N ILE A 155 51.06 -5.49 -19.01
CA ILE A 155 51.56 -6.87 -18.83
C ILE A 155 50.87 -7.76 -17.75
N ARG A 156 50.31 -8.84 -18.26
CA ARG A 156 49.80 -10.03 -17.56
C ARG A 156 50.73 -10.51 -16.44
N GLY A 157 50.30 -10.42 -15.20
CA GLY A 157 50.80 -11.17 -14.07
C GLY A 157 49.64 -11.90 -13.41
N LEU A 158 49.66 -13.24 -13.50
CA LEU A 158 48.75 -14.16 -12.79
C LEU A 158 49.02 -14.04 -11.28
N GLN A 159 48.29 -13.18 -10.59
CA GLN A 159 48.11 -13.29 -9.15
C GLN A 159 46.59 -13.34 -8.86
N PRO A 160 46.10 -14.32 -8.13
CA PRO A 160 44.73 -14.29 -7.61
C PRO A 160 44.71 -13.30 -6.45
N SER A 161 44.54 -12.02 -6.78
CA SER A 161 44.28 -11.00 -5.78
C SER A 161 42.91 -11.33 -5.14
N ARG A 162 42.96 -11.98 -4.01
CA ARG A 162 41.86 -11.95 -3.04
C ARG A 162 41.74 -10.52 -2.53
N HIS A 163 41.22 -9.64 -3.39
CA HIS A 163 40.72 -8.37 -2.91
C HIS A 163 39.61 -8.70 -1.94
N HIS A 164 39.86 -8.53 -0.68
CA HIS A 164 38.83 -8.31 0.33
C HIS A 164 38.06 -7.09 -0.16
N ARG A 165 36.97 -7.36 -0.88
CA ARG A 165 36.06 -6.32 -1.31
C ARG A 165 35.61 -5.62 -0.03
N ALA A 166 36.01 -4.37 0.16
CA ALA A 166 35.51 -3.55 1.26
C ALA A 166 33.98 -3.66 1.26
N PRO A 167 33.33 -3.84 2.41
CA PRO A 167 31.88 -3.90 2.47
C PRO A 167 31.36 -2.63 1.81
N THR A 168 30.66 -2.78 0.69
CA THR A 168 30.06 -1.65 -0.02
C THR A 168 29.05 -1.04 0.95
N ALA A 169 29.20 0.27 1.24
CA ALA A 169 28.28 0.98 2.12
C ALA A 169 26.84 0.87 1.56
N PRO A 170 25.81 0.87 2.42
CA PRO A 170 24.42 0.75 1.96
C PRO A 170 24.03 1.95 1.10
N VAL A 171 22.99 1.76 0.26
CA VAL A 171 22.34 2.82 -0.52
C VAL A 171 21.34 3.53 0.39
N LEU A 172 21.35 4.86 0.37
CA LEU A 172 20.36 5.69 1.04
C LEU A 172 19.13 5.84 0.12
N VAL A 173 18.00 5.33 0.58
CA VAL A 173 16.71 5.53 -0.10
C VAL A 173 15.97 6.66 0.60
N ILE A 174 15.53 7.67 -0.17
CA ILE A 174 14.86 8.87 0.32
C ILE A 174 13.45 8.92 -0.27
N GLY A 175 12.45 9.25 0.54
CA GLY A 175 11.10 9.52 0.07
C GLY A 175 11.05 10.76 -0.82
N SER A 176 10.58 10.62 -2.06
CA SER A 176 10.48 11.76 -2.98
C SER A 176 9.60 12.90 -2.45
N PRO A 177 8.49 12.66 -1.70
CA PRO A 177 7.71 13.75 -1.11
C PRO A 177 8.51 14.65 -0.18
N PHE A 178 9.54 14.13 0.49
CA PHE A 178 10.41 14.93 1.34
C PHE A 178 11.25 15.94 0.57
N LEU A 179 11.69 15.60 -0.66
CA LEU A 179 12.42 16.53 -1.52
C LEU A 179 11.52 17.67 -2.02
N TRP A 180 10.25 17.40 -2.26
CA TRP A 180 9.31 18.39 -2.79
C TRP A 180 8.75 19.31 -1.71
N TRP A 181 8.60 18.81 -0.49
CA TRP A 181 7.99 19.58 0.59
C TRP A 181 8.97 20.24 1.54
N MET A 182 10.05 19.53 1.93
CA MET A 182 10.94 19.96 3.00
C MET A 182 11.95 21.01 2.56
N ARG A 183 12.48 21.75 3.54
CA ARG A 183 13.66 22.57 3.38
C ARG A 183 14.93 21.74 3.60
N VAL A 184 16.07 22.20 3.06
CA VAL A 184 17.35 21.48 3.18
C VAL A 184 17.71 21.16 4.64
N GLY A 185 17.46 22.10 5.57
CA GLY A 185 17.69 21.88 7.01
C GLY A 185 16.83 20.77 7.60
N GLU A 186 15.55 20.73 7.22
CA GLU A 186 14.58 19.72 7.67
C GLU A 186 14.89 18.36 7.07
N LEU A 187 15.16 18.30 5.77
CA LEU A 187 15.58 17.05 5.12
C LEU A 187 16.84 16.49 5.78
N ARG A 188 17.84 17.33 6.10
CA ARG A 188 19.03 16.92 6.86
C ARG A 188 18.66 16.33 8.22
N ALA A 189 17.71 16.93 8.93
CA ALA A 189 17.28 16.44 10.24
C ALA A 189 16.52 15.10 10.15
N VAL A 190 15.66 14.91 9.13
CA VAL A 190 14.97 13.64 8.86
C VAL A 190 15.96 12.54 8.48
N LEU A 191 16.95 12.86 7.66
CA LEU A 191 17.95 11.88 7.20
C LEU A 191 19.00 11.55 8.27
N ALA A 192 19.17 12.38 9.30
CA ALA A 192 20.21 12.18 10.32
C ALA A 192 20.15 10.79 11.00
N PRO A 193 19.01 10.29 11.51
CA PRO A 193 18.93 8.95 12.09
C PRO A 193 19.16 7.85 11.05
N VAL A 194 18.75 8.05 9.79
CA VAL A 194 18.96 7.08 8.71
C VAL A 194 20.45 6.97 8.39
N VAL A 195 21.12 8.12 8.12
CA VAL A 195 22.55 8.17 7.84
C VAL A 195 23.38 7.67 9.04
N ALA A 196 23.01 8.02 10.27
CA ALA A 196 23.66 7.50 11.47
C ALA A 196 23.66 5.96 11.55
N GLY A 197 22.64 5.32 10.95
CA GLY A 197 22.52 3.87 10.86
C GLY A 197 23.61 3.19 10.01
N THR A 198 24.35 3.92 9.17
CA THR A 198 25.47 3.37 8.41
C THR A 198 26.61 2.91 9.33
N GLY A 199 26.85 3.59 10.45
CA GLY A 199 27.89 3.23 11.41
C GLY A 199 27.70 1.81 11.98
N PRO A 200 26.61 1.52 12.70
CA PRO A 200 26.31 0.14 13.16
C PRO A 200 26.20 -0.87 12.01
N SER A 201 25.64 -0.48 10.86
CA SER A 201 25.48 -1.34 9.69
C SER A 201 26.78 -1.77 9.04
N ALA A 202 27.85 -0.96 9.15
CA ALA A 202 29.18 -1.29 8.66
C ALA A 202 29.86 -2.40 9.46
N HIS A 203 29.34 -2.76 10.66
CA HIS A 203 29.93 -3.81 11.48
C HIS A 203 29.79 -5.19 10.78
N PRO A 204 30.89 -5.95 10.62
CA PRO A 204 30.89 -7.20 9.84
C PRO A 204 29.92 -8.24 10.34
N ASP A 205 29.72 -8.37 11.66
CA ASP A 205 28.79 -9.33 12.26
C ASP A 205 27.33 -8.98 11.91
N ILE A 206 26.96 -7.68 11.98
CA ILE A 206 25.63 -7.19 11.65
C ILE A 206 25.35 -7.38 10.15
N ALA A 207 26.31 -7.00 9.31
CA ALA A 207 26.22 -7.21 7.86
C ALA A 207 26.10 -8.70 7.48
N ALA A 208 26.83 -9.58 8.18
CA ALA A 208 26.75 -11.03 7.96
C ALA A 208 25.40 -11.60 8.42
N ALA A 209 24.86 -11.15 9.55
CA ALA A 209 23.55 -11.56 10.04
C ALA A 209 22.43 -11.12 9.10
N ARG A 210 22.43 -9.87 8.65
CA ARG A 210 21.46 -9.34 7.66
C ARG A 210 21.52 -10.13 6.35
N ARG A 211 22.72 -10.37 5.80
CA ARG A 211 22.88 -11.19 4.59
C ARG A 211 22.34 -12.59 4.74
N PHE A 212 22.53 -13.20 5.90
CA PHE A 212 22.01 -14.54 6.17
C PHE A 212 20.47 -14.54 6.21
N VAL A 213 19.84 -13.62 6.93
CA VAL A 213 18.37 -13.49 7.03
C VAL A 213 17.77 -13.22 5.66
N ARG A 214 18.29 -12.24 4.91
CA ARG A 214 17.81 -11.92 3.55
C ARG A 214 18.00 -13.08 2.58
N GLY A 215 19.08 -13.83 2.68
CA GLY A 215 19.31 -15.02 1.86
C GLY A 215 18.30 -16.13 2.15
N LEU A 216 17.88 -16.29 3.42
CA LEU A 216 16.83 -17.24 3.78
C LEU A 216 15.47 -16.80 3.25
N ASP A 217 15.16 -15.51 3.34
CA ASP A 217 13.91 -14.95 2.85
C ASP A 217 13.81 -15.10 1.32
N ALA A 218 14.87 -14.74 0.60
CA ALA A 218 14.96 -14.97 -0.84
C ALA A 218 14.82 -16.46 -1.22
N ALA A 219 15.36 -17.39 -0.43
CA ALA A 219 15.19 -18.82 -0.66
C ALA A 219 13.72 -19.27 -0.45
N VAL A 220 13.00 -18.67 0.49
CA VAL A 220 11.56 -18.89 0.66
C VAL A 220 10.79 -18.40 -0.57
N ALA A 221 11.08 -17.20 -1.05
CA ALA A 221 10.46 -16.63 -2.25
C ALA A 221 10.70 -17.53 -3.50
N VAL A 222 11.95 -17.94 -3.74
CA VAL A 222 12.28 -18.88 -4.83
C VAL A 222 11.53 -20.20 -4.68
N SER A 223 11.37 -20.71 -3.46
CA SER A 223 10.66 -21.97 -3.22
C SER A 223 9.14 -21.88 -3.46
N ALA A 224 8.57 -20.68 -3.39
CA ALA A 224 7.16 -20.41 -3.61
C ALA A 224 6.84 -20.02 -5.07
N ALA A 225 7.85 -19.76 -5.90
CA ALA A 225 7.67 -19.30 -7.27
C ALA A 225 6.90 -20.31 -8.13
N PRO A 226 5.89 -19.87 -8.90
CA PRO A 226 5.17 -20.73 -9.83
C PRO A 226 6.06 -21.16 -11.02
N GLY A 227 5.67 -22.21 -11.74
CA GLY A 227 6.34 -22.64 -12.98
C GLY A 227 7.35 -23.78 -12.84
N HIS A 228 7.61 -24.28 -11.65
CA HIS A 228 8.50 -25.43 -11.46
C HIS A 228 7.80 -26.79 -11.68
N GLY A 229 8.46 -27.73 -12.35
CA GLY A 229 7.98 -29.11 -12.47
C GLY A 229 7.83 -29.80 -11.12
N ALA A 230 7.01 -30.87 -11.04
CA ALA A 230 6.62 -31.50 -9.77
C ALA A 230 7.82 -31.95 -8.90
N LEU A 231 8.86 -32.50 -9.49
CA LEU A 231 10.06 -32.97 -8.76
C LEU A 231 10.84 -31.76 -8.16
N ILE A 232 11.07 -30.73 -8.96
CA ILE A 232 11.78 -29.51 -8.52
C ILE A 232 10.97 -28.81 -7.43
N ARG A 233 9.66 -28.76 -7.56
CA ARG A 233 8.74 -28.20 -6.56
C ARG A 233 8.82 -28.93 -5.22
N ALA A 234 8.89 -30.28 -5.25
CA ALA A 234 9.05 -31.07 -4.02
C ALA A 234 10.38 -30.76 -3.32
N VAL A 235 11.49 -30.68 -4.07
CA VAL A 235 12.82 -30.37 -3.53
C VAL A 235 12.84 -28.92 -2.99
N LEU A 236 12.38 -27.94 -3.76
CA LEU A 236 12.31 -26.54 -3.34
C LEU A 236 11.36 -26.36 -2.16
N GLY A 237 10.27 -27.13 -2.08
CA GLY A 237 9.37 -27.16 -0.93
C GLY A 237 10.09 -27.59 0.36
N GLY A 238 11.00 -28.55 0.27
CA GLY A 238 11.91 -28.94 1.36
C GLY A 238 12.84 -27.80 1.78
N VAL A 239 13.49 -27.15 0.79
CA VAL A 239 14.33 -25.98 1.02
C VAL A 239 13.55 -24.86 1.72
N GLY A 240 12.35 -24.52 1.21
CA GLY A 240 11.49 -23.48 1.78
C GLY A 240 11.05 -23.78 3.21
N ARG A 241 10.80 -25.06 3.56
CA ARG A 241 10.49 -25.45 4.95
C ARG A 241 11.67 -25.21 5.88
N VAL A 242 12.87 -25.62 5.49
CA VAL A 242 14.09 -25.41 6.29
C VAL A 242 14.39 -23.90 6.41
N ALA A 243 14.28 -23.15 5.33
CA ALA A 243 14.49 -21.70 5.33
C ALA A 243 13.50 -20.99 6.27
N ARG A 244 12.20 -21.32 6.22
CA ARG A 244 11.19 -20.79 7.14
C ARG A 244 11.45 -21.16 8.60
N LEU A 245 11.90 -22.39 8.88
CA LEU A 245 12.27 -22.80 10.24
C LEU A 245 13.43 -21.97 10.78
N LEU A 246 14.47 -21.76 9.96
CA LEU A 246 15.62 -20.93 10.33
C LEU A 246 15.23 -19.45 10.50
N LEU A 247 14.37 -18.91 9.63
CA LEU A 247 13.84 -17.54 9.77
C LEU A 247 13.08 -17.37 11.08
N ARG A 248 12.18 -18.29 11.42
CA ARG A 248 11.47 -18.26 12.70
C ARG A 248 12.43 -18.28 13.89
N SER A 249 13.50 -19.08 13.81
CA SER A 249 14.52 -19.14 14.87
C SER A 249 15.36 -17.88 14.96
N CYS A 250 15.52 -17.14 13.87
CA CYS A 250 16.30 -15.89 13.82
C CYS A 250 15.45 -14.66 14.16
N ARG A 251 14.11 -14.71 14.02
CA ARG A 251 13.21 -13.57 14.06
C ARG A 251 13.43 -12.65 15.25
N VAL A 252 13.32 -13.16 16.46
CA VAL A 252 13.47 -12.35 17.69
C VAL A 252 14.85 -11.68 17.76
N HIS A 253 15.91 -12.42 17.39
CA HIS A 253 17.27 -11.87 17.43
C HIS A 253 17.51 -10.85 16.32
N ALA A 254 16.92 -11.04 15.13
CA ALA A 254 16.98 -10.09 14.03
C ALA A 254 16.24 -8.79 14.37
N GLU A 255 15.03 -8.88 14.92
CA GLU A 255 14.25 -7.72 15.37
C GLU A 255 14.96 -6.92 16.46
N GLU A 256 15.55 -7.60 17.45
CA GLU A 256 16.30 -6.94 18.51
C GLU A 256 17.63 -6.35 18.02
N MET A 257 18.27 -6.98 17.02
CA MET A 257 19.44 -6.43 16.35
C MET A 257 19.10 -5.11 15.66
N GLU A 258 18.00 -5.08 14.87
CA GLU A 258 17.57 -3.87 14.18
C GLU A 258 17.13 -2.78 15.15
N ARG A 259 16.44 -3.11 16.24
CA ARG A 259 16.13 -2.16 17.32
C ARG A 259 17.39 -1.56 17.93
N GLY A 260 18.41 -2.38 18.17
CA GLY A 260 19.70 -1.90 18.68
C GLY A 260 20.43 -0.99 17.70
N VAL A 261 20.37 -1.29 16.39
CA VAL A 261 20.91 -0.42 15.32
C VAL A 261 20.16 0.92 15.30
N ALA A 262 18.82 0.88 15.35
CA ALA A 262 17.98 2.08 15.35
C ALA A 262 18.23 2.95 16.61
N ALA A 263 18.35 2.34 17.79
CA ALA A 263 18.65 3.05 19.02
C ALA A 263 20.02 3.74 18.97
N ALA A 264 21.06 3.04 18.49
CA ALA A 264 22.38 3.63 18.31
C ALA A 264 22.40 4.77 17.29
N ALA A 265 21.62 4.64 16.22
CA ALA A 265 21.46 5.65 15.18
C ALA A 265 20.71 6.89 15.72
N ALA A 266 19.60 6.68 16.44
CA ALA A 266 18.81 7.76 17.05
C ALA A 266 19.64 8.57 18.07
N GLU A 267 20.41 7.87 18.92
CA GLU A 267 21.31 8.53 19.87
C GLU A 267 22.39 9.38 19.17
N ARG A 268 22.98 8.85 18.10
CA ARG A 268 23.97 9.59 17.30
C ARG A 268 23.36 10.79 16.57
N ALA A 269 22.12 10.65 16.11
CA ALA A 269 21.38 11.73 15.46
C ALA A 269 21.06 12.91 16.40
N GLN A 270 21.22 12.75 17.74
CA GLN A 270 21.09 13.85 18.71
C GLN A 270 22.18 14.92 18.52
N ALA A 271 23.23 14.66 17.77
CA ALA A 271 24.19 15.66 17.36
C ALA A 271 23.62 16.74 16.42
N VAL A 272 22.48 16.45 15.75
CA VAL A 272 21.74 17.44 14.97
C VAL A 272 20.88 18.29 15.90
N ASP A 273 20.72 19.57 15.56
CA ASP A 273 19.96 20.54 16.34
C ASP A 273 18.56 20.03 16.73
N TYR A 274 18.23 20.18 18.01
CA TYR A 274 16.97 19.66 18.57
C TYR A 274 15.74 20.36 17.99
N GLY A 275 15.80 21.69 17.81
CA GLY A 275 14.68 22.46 17.27
C GLY A 275 14.37 22.05 15.83
N LEU A 276 15.40 21.89 15.00
CA LEU A 276 15.23 21.40 13.63
C LEU A 276 14.63 19.99 13.57
N ARG A 277 14.96 19.12 14.52
CA ARG A 277 14.41 17.76 14.56
C ARG A 277 12.92 17.74 14.87
N ILE A 278 12.46 18.60 15.79
CA ILE A 278 11.03 18.70 16.11
C ILE A 278 10.27 19.20 14.90
N VAL A 279 10.70 20.32 14.30
CA VAL A 279 10.07 20.88 13.10
C VAL A 279 10.05 19.85 11.96
N ALA A 280 11.15 19.15 11.75
CA ALA A 280 11.24 18.13 10.71
C ALA A 280 10.25 16.96 10.96
N GLN A 281 10.03 16.55 12.20
CA GLN A 281 9.05 15.51 12.53
C GLN A 281 7.60 15.95 12.25
N GLU A 282 7.25 17.20 12.56
CA GLU A 282 5.96 17.78 12.22
C GLU A 282 5.76 17.80 10.69
N GLN A 283 6.81 18.18 9.95
CA GLN A 283 6.78 18.19 8.50
C GLN A 283 6.65 16.79 7.88
N VAL A 284 7.23 15.75 8.50
CA VAL A 284 7.02 14.34 8.07
C VAL A 284 5.55 13.97 8.19
N GLY A 285 4.89 14.31 9.31
CA GLY A 285 3.46 14.03 9.49
C GLY A 285 2.58 14.71 8.44
N LEU A 286 2.87 15.99 8.15
CA LEU A 286 2.19 16.75 7.09
C LEU A 286 2.44 16.16 5.71
N ALA A 287 3.71 15.86 5.39
CA ALA A 287 4.08 15.25 4.11
C ALA A 287 3.34 13.93 3.89
N TYR A 288 3.25 13.09 4.92
CA TYR A 288 2.55 11.81 4.85
C TYR A 288 1.04 12.01 4.57
N ALA A 289 0.39 12.88 5.34
CA ALA A 289 -1.05 13.15 5.18
C ALA A 289 -1.39 13.77 3.81
N GLY A 290 -0.58 14.72 3.33
CA GLY A 290 -0.77 15.34 2.02
C GLY A 290 -0.50 14.36 0.87
N TRP A 291 0.53 13.54 1.01
CA TRP A 291 0.88 12.52 0.02
C TRP A 291 -0.20 11.45 -0.12
N ASP A 292 -0.69 10.90 0.99
CA ASP A 292 -1.79 9.92 0.96
C ASP A 292 -3.02 10.47 0.24
N ARG A 293 -3.42 11.71 0.54
CA ARG A 293 -4.55 12.36 -0.13
C ARG A 293 -4.28 12.60 -1.62
N LEU A 294 -3.08 13.05 -1.98
CA LEU A 294 -2.69 13.24 -3.37
C LEU A 294 -2.78 11.91 -4.15
N LEU A 295 -2.23 10.84 -3.58
CA LEU A 295 -2.27 9.53 -4.23
C LEU A 295 -3.70 9.00 -4.38
N THR A 296 -4.50 9.07 -3.32
CA THR A 296 -5.84 8.47 -3.30
C THR A 296 -6.89 9.31 -4.05
N ARG A 297 -6.83 10.64 -3.96
CA ARG A 297 -7.84 11.54 -4.51
C ARG A 297 -7.50 12.07 -5.90
N VAL A 298 -6.21 12.15 -6.21
CA VAL A 298 -5.74 12.76 -7.46
C VAL A 298 -5.04 11.73 -8.35
N ALA A 299 -3.98 11.08 -7.90
CA ALA A 299 -3.22 10.20 -8.77
C ALA A 299 -4.00 8.92 -9.16
N LEU A 300 -4.70 8.30 -8.22
CA LEU A 300 -5.46 7.06 -8.47
C LEU A 300 -6.55 7.21 -9.53
N PRO A 301 -7.36 8.28 -9.59
CA PRO A 301 -8.28 8.51 -10.71
C PRO A 301 -7.59 8.53 -12.07
N ALA A 302 -6.43 9.19 -12.18
CA ALA A 302 -5.65 9.21 -13.42
C ALA A 302 -5.16 7.81 -13.80
N TRP A 303 -4.60 7.07 -12.85
CA TRP A 303 -4.11 5.71 -13.10
C TRP A 303 -5.21 4.77 -13.59
N ARG A 304 -6.41 4.87 -13.03
CA ARG A 304 -7.59 4.11 -13.50
C ARG A 304 -8.01 4.46 -14.92
N MET A 305 -7.70 5.66 -15.38
CA MET A 305 -7.96 6.10 -16.78
C MET A 305 -6.81 5.78 -17.75
N GLY A 306 -5.80 5.03 -17.32
CA GLY A 306 -4.62 4.79 -18.12
C GLY A 306 -3.75 6.03 -18.31
N ARG A 307 -3.79 6.96 -17.37
CA ARG A 307 -2.97 8.16 -17.31
C ARG A 307 -2.18 8.18 -16.01
N TRP A 308 -1.08 8.91 -15.98
CA TRP A 308 -0.36 9.17 -14.74
C TRP A 308 0.11 10.63 -14.73
N PRO A 309 0.05 11.32 -13.58
CA PRO A 309 0.54 12.69 -13.50
C PRO A 309 2.00 12.74 -13.94
N SER A 310 2.35 13.59 -14.90
CA SER A 310 3.72 13.71 -15.40
C SER A 310 4.70 14.12 -14.29
N ARG A 311 4.19 14.86 -13.29
CA ARG A 311 4.94 15.31 -12.11
C ARG A 311 4.04 15.30 -10.89
N LEU A 312 4.59 14.88 -9.75
CA LEU A 312 3.89 14.90 -8.47
C LEU A 312 4.36 16.06 -7.56
N ASP A 313 5.49 16.70 -7.88
CA ASP A 313 6.09 17.81 -7.13
C ASP A 313 5.12 18.97 -6.87
N ALA A 314 4.53 19.52 -7.93
CA ALA A 314 3.56 20.59 -7.82
C ALA A 314 2.30 20.15 -7.05
N GLY A 315 1.85 18.93 -7.26
CA GLY A 315 0.73 18.33 -6.55
C GLY A 315 1.02 18.17 -5.07
N VAL A 316 2.19 17.67 -4.71
CA VAL A 316 2.64 17.53 -3.31
C VAL A 316 2.62 18.89 -2.61
N VAL A 317 3.27 19.90 -3.21
CA VAL A 317 3.34 21.26 -2.63
C VAL A 317 1.95 21.85 -2.50
N ALA A 318 1.10 21.72 -3.51
CA ALA A 318 -0.26 22.25 -3.49
C ALA A 318 -1.13 21.56 -2.43
N ALA A 319 -1.11 20.22 -2.38
CA ALA A 319 -1.87 19.46 -1.39
C ALA A 319 -1.43 19.77 0.05
N LEU A 320 -0.13 19.86 0.31
CA LEU A 320 0.40 20.18 1.62
C LEU A 320 0.15 21.63 2.02
N THR A 321 0.21 22.57 1.08
CA THR A 321 -0.13 23.97 1.32
C THR A 321 -1.60 24.10 1.72
N GLU A 322 -2.49 23.42 1.01
CA GLU A 322 -3.93 23.44 1.32
C GLU A 322 -4.23 22.73 2.65
N LEU A 323 -3.59 21.60 2.94
CA LEU A 323 -3.70 20.92 4.22
C LEU A 323 -3.25 21.83 5.37
N SER A 324 -2.10 22.47 5.25
CA SER A 324 -1.58 23.43 6.22
C SER A 324 -2.53 24.60 6.44
N ARG A 325 -3.15 25.10 5.38
CA ARG A 325 -4.13 26.21 5.47
C ARG A 325 -5.38 25.78 6.23
N ARG A 326 -5.90 24.57 6.00
CA ARG A 326 -7.11 24.06 6.66
C ARG A 326 -6.87 23.73 8.13
N ASP A 327 -5.75 23.11 8.46
CA ASP A 327 -5.48 22.58 9.80
C ASP A 327 -4.80 23.58 10.76
N ARG A 328 -4.56 24.82 10.32
CA ARG A 328 -3.79 25.84 11.08
C ARG A 328 -2.40 25.38 11.55
N LEU A 329 -1.90 24.27 11.07
CA LEU A 329 -0.54 23.77 11.35
C LEU A 329 0.54 24.61 10.66
N ALA A 330 0.15 25.63 9.90
CA ALA A 330 1.01 26.48 9.09
C ALA A 330 1.48 27.76 9.77
N GLU A 331 1.32 27.94 11.08
CA GLU A 331 1.76 29.19 11.75
C GLU A 331 3.25 29.52 11.54
N GLY A 332 4.07 28.53 11.20
CA GLY A 332 5.47 28.70 10.81
C GLY A 332 5.75 28.75 9.31
N PHE A 333 4.77 28.53 8.43
CA PHE A 333 5.03 28.38 6.99
C PHE A 333 5.57 29.65 6.34
N ALA A 334 5.02 30.80 6.69
CA ALA A 334 5.45 32.09 6.15
C ALA A 334 6.91 32.43 6.50
N SER A 335 7.38 32.04 7.69
CA SER A 335 8.78 32.26 8.11
C SER A 335 9.78 31.38 7.36
N ARG A 336 9.32 30.28 6.75
CA ARG A 336 10.13 29.31 6.01
C ARG A 336 10.32 29.64 4.53
N LEU A 337 9.62 30.63 4.00
CA LEU A 337 9.69 31.01 2.57
C LEU A 337 11.09 31.48 2.12
N GLY A 338 11.93 31.93 3.05
CA GLY A 338 13.32 32.33 2.75
C GLY A 338 14.34 31.18 2.79
N GLU A 339 13.96 29.97 3.19
CA GLU A 339 14.86 28.83 3.27
C GLU A 339 14.91 28.06 1.95
N ARG A 340 16.10 27.53 1.61
CA ARG A 340 16.31 26.77 0.35
C ARG A 340 15.47 25.48 0.35
N PRO A 341 14.60 25.25 -0.65
CA PRO A 341 13.86 24.01 -0.82
C PRO A 341 14.81 22.82 -1.03
N ALA A 342 14.43 21.64 -0.61
CA ALA A 342 15.28 20.47 -0.77
C ALA A 342 15.33 19.97 -2.23
N CYS A 343 14.31 20.26 -3.05
CA CYS A 343 14.34 19.94 -4.47
C CYS A 343 15.46 20.70 -5.25
N ASP A 344 15.92 21.85 -4.74
CA ASP A 344 17.04 22.60 -5.32
C ASP A 344 18.40 21.87 -5.17
N LEU A 345 18.44 20.75 -4.47
CA LEU A 345 19.61 19.87 -4.39
C LEU A 345 19.77 18.96 -5.62
N LEU A 346 18.77 18.94 -6.51
CA LEU A 346 18.76 18.21 -7.77
C LEU A 346 19.07 19.18 -8.93
N GLU A 347 19.86 18.76 -9.91
CA GLU A 347 20.13 19.56 -11.11
C GLU A 347 18.92 19.60 -12.05
N GLU A 348 18.25 18.46 -12.23
CA GLU A 348 17.06 18.33 -13.07
C GLU A 348 15.89 17.73 -12.26
N PRO A 349 15.27 18.50 -11.35
CA PRO A 349 14.21 17.99 -10.48
C PRO A 349 13.02 17.43 -11.26
N GLY A 350 12.68 18.03 -12.42
CA GLY A 350 11.55 17.59 -13.23
C GLY A 350 11.69 16.19 -13.81
N ALA A 351 12.89 15.80 -14.28
CA ALA A 351 13.14 14.46 -14.80
C ALA A 351 13.09 13.40 -13.69
N VAL A 352 13.58 13.77 -12.51
CA VAL A 352 13.56 12.91 -11.33
C VAL A 352 12.11 12.70 -10.84
N ASP A 353 11.30 13.76 -10.85
CA ASP A 353 9.90 13.68 -10.45
C ASP A 353 9.06 12.86 -11.44
N GLU A 354 9.29 13.00 -12.74
CA GLU A 354 8.62 12.17 -13.74
C GLU A 354 8.90 10.68 -13.52
N ALA A 355 10.15 10.32 -13.26
CA ALA A 355 10.53 8.93 -12.96
C ALA A 355 9.91 8.44 -11.65
N ALA A 356 9.86 9.28 -10.61
CA ALA A 356 9.23 8.96 -9.33
C ALA A 356 7.70 8.80 -9.47
N SER A 357 7.06 9.65 -10.28
CA SER A 357 5.62 9.58 -10.55
C SER A 357 5.23 8.30 -11.30
N LEU A 358 5.99 7.92 -12.32
CA LEU A 358 5.78 6.64 -13.03
C LEU A 358 6.01 5.45 -12.08
N LEU A 359 7.02 5.51 -11.22
CA LEU A 359 7.26 4.47 -10.23
C LEU A 359 6.12 4.39 -9.20
N ALA A 360 5.55 5.53 -8.76
CA ALA A 360 4.38 5.56 -7.89
C ALA A 360 3.20 4.82 -8.51
N ALA A 361 2.91 5.09 -9.77
CA ALA A 361 1.83 4.43 -10.50
C ALA A 361 2.03 2.89 -10.56
N ARG A 362 3.27 2.44 -10.72
CA ARG A 362 3.59 1.00 -10.71
C ARG A 362 3.41 0.36 -9.33
N LEU A 363 3.88 1.02 -8.29
CA LEU A 363 3.87 0.50 -6.91
C LEU A 363 2.45 0.46 -6.32
N PHE A 364 1.68 1.51 -6.56
CA PHE A 364 0.39 1.72 -5.91
C PHE A 364 -0.81 1.30 -6.78
N HIS A 365 -0.63 1.17 -8.10
CA HIS A 365 -1.70 0.78 -9.02
C HIS A 365 -1.35 -0.43 -9.90
N GLY A 366 -0.07 -0.80 -10.03
CA GLY A 366 0.36 -1.89 -10.90
C GLY A 366 0.47 -1.49 -12.38
N GLY A 367 0.68 -0.21 -12.66
CA GLY A 367 0.84 0.31 -14.03
C GLY A 367 2.07 -0.26 -14.76
N PRO A 368 2.12 -0.15 -16.11
CA PRO A 368 3.25 -0.55 -16.93
C PRO A 368 4.55 0.19 -16.57
N ALA A 369 5.68 -0.45 -16.84
CA ALA A 369 6.99 0.12 -16.57
C ALA A 369 7.38 1.27 -17.52
N ALA A 370 6.75 1.36 -18.68
CA ALA A 370 7.05 2.35 -19.71
C ALA A 370 5.77 2.96 -20.28
N PRO A 371 5.81 4.22 -20.72
CA PRO A 371 4.70 4.86 -21.43
C PRO A 371 4.28 4.06 -22.67
N GLY A 372 2.99 4.13 -23.02
CA GLY A 372 2.42 3.47 -24.17
C GLY A 372 1.10 4.14 -24.59
N PRO A 373 0.45 3.67 -25.67
CA PRO A 373 -0.76 4.32 -26.21
C PRO A 373 -1.91 4.35 -25.19
N ASN A 374 -1.98 3.35 -24.30
CA ASN A 374 -3.01 3.25 -23.26
C ASN A 374 -2.46 3.61 -21.86
N TRP A 375 -1.25 4.17 -21.78
CA TRP A 375 -0.58 4.53 -20.54
C TRP A 375 0.36 5.71 -20.81
N ALA A 376 -0.17 6.92 -20.63
CA ALA A 376 0.53 8.14 -21.01
C ALA A 376 0.56 9.15 -19.84
N PRO A 377 1.59 10.01 -19.77
CA PRO A 377 1.60 11.08 -18.80
C PRO A 377 0.51 12.11 -19.09
N VAL A 378 -0.01 12.74 -18.03
CA VAL A 378 -0.92 13.88 -18.09
C VAL A 378 -0.33 15.05 -17.30
N ASN A 379 -0.33 16.25 -17.88
CA ASN A 379 0.07 17.47 -17.19
C ASN A 379 -1.07 17.99 -16.31
N TRP A 380 -0.75 18.73 -15.27
CA TRP A 380 -1.75 19.30 -14.36
C TRP A 380 -2.73 20.25 -15.04
N GLN A 381 -2.32 20.92 -16.11
CA GLN A 381 -3.17 21.80 -16.90
C GLN A 381 -4.23 21.02 -17.68
N ASP A 382 -3.88 19.86 -18.20
CA ASP A 382 -4.75 18.99 -18.99
C ASP A 382 -5.55 18.00 -18.12
N TYR A 383 -5.18 17.89 -16.84
CA TYR A 383 -5.75 16.92 -15.90
C TYR A 383 -7.27 17.06 -15.73
N PRO A 384 -7.86 18.28 -15.59
CA PRO A 384 -9.31 18.42 -15.47
C PRO A 384 -10.06 17.83 -16.66
N ASP A 385 -9.60 18.09 -17.87
CA ASP A 385 -10.27 17.63 -19.09
C ASP A 385 -9.98 16.15 -19.39
N GLU A 386 -8.74 15.71 -19.24
CA GLU A 386 -8.34 14.34 -19.59
C GLU A 386 -8.71 13.30 -18.54
N VAL A 387 -8.78 13.69 -17.26
CA VAL A 387 -9.03 12.76 -16.16
C VAL A 387 -10.38 13.01 -15.51
N VAL A 388 -10.66 14.24 -15.07
CA VAL A 388 -11.87 14.54 -14.30
C VAL A 388 -13.13 14.41 -15.17
N ASP A 389 -13.17 15.08 -16.33
CA ASP A 389 -14.31 14.98 -17.24
C ASP A 389 -14.56 13.53 -17.67
N ARG A 390 -13.50 12.83 -18.09
CA ARG A 390 -13.63 11.43 -18.52
C ARG A 390 -14.08 10.51 -17.41
N LYS A 391 -13.55 10.69 -16.19
CA LYS A 391 -13.99 9.93 -15.01
C LYS A 391 -15.49 10.11 -14.76
N TRP A 392 -15.97 11.35 -14.72
CA TRP A 392 -17.39 11.61 -14.48
C TRP A 392 -18.30 11.03 -15.57
N ARG A 393 -17.91 11.15 -16.85
CA ARG A 393 -18.68 10.57 -17.96
C ARG A 393 -18.69 9.04 -17.90
N SER A 394 -17.59 8.42 -17.52
CA SER A 394 -17.50 6.97 -17.32
C SER A 394 -18.38 6.49 -16.16
N ASP A 395 -18.34 7.20 -15.02
CA ASP A 395 -19.16 6.86 -13.85
C ASP A 395 -20.66 7.08 -14.15
N ALA A 396 -21.02 8.18 -14.82
CA ALA A 396 -22.38 8.43 -15.27
C ALA A 396 -22.86 7.36 -16.28
N ALA A 397 -22.01 6.92 -17.20
CA ALA A 397 -22.33 5.85 -18.15
C ALA A 397 -22.59 4.52 -17.41
N ARG A 398 -21.77 4.20 -16.39
CA ARG A 398 -21.95 3.00 -15.56
C ARG A 398 -23.29 3.04 -14.82
N LEU A 399 -23.63 4.18 -14.22
CA LEU A 399 -24.92 4.36 -13.55
C LEU A 399 -26.08 4.14 -14.52
N HIS A 400 -26.00 4.65 -15.75
CA HIS A 400 -27.04 4.45 -16.75
C HIS A 400 -27.13 3.01 -17.23
N ARG A 401 -26.02 2.29 -17.42
CA ARG A 401 -26.06 0.85 -17.72
C ARG A 401 -26.80 0.05 -16.66
N VAL A 402 -26.54 0.36 -15.39
CA VAL A 402 -27.25 -0.30 -14.27
C VAL A 402 -28.74 0.03 -14.29
N LEU A 403 -29.14 1.29 -14.54
CA LEU A 403 -30.55 1.66 -14.69
C LEU A 403 -31.21 0.96 -15.86
N ASP A 404 -30.51 0.77 -16.98
CA ASP A 404 -31.01 0.02 -18.15
C ASP A 404 -31.21 -1.46 -17.80
N ALA A 405 -30.26 -2.07 -17.10
CA ALA A 405 -30.35 -3.45 -16.62
C ALA A 405 -31.51 -3.66 -15.61
N LEU A 406 -31.86 -2.63 -14.84
CA LEU A 406 -33.00 -2.64 -13.92
C LEU A 406 -34.35 -2.37 -14.64
N GLY A 407 -34.37 -2.20 -15.96
CA GLY A 407 -35.58 -1.96 -16.76
C GLY A 407 -36.24 -0.61 -16.52
N VAL A 408 -35.49 0.38 -16.03
CA VAL A 408 -35.99 1.74 -15.83
C VAL A 408 -36.09 2.44 -17.17
N HIS A 409 -37.26 2.44 -17.80
CA HIS A 409 -37.46 3.06 -19.12
C HIS A 409 -37.72 4.57 -19.03
N HIS A 410 -37.35 5.29 -20.09
CA HIS A 410 -37.72 6.69 -20.25
C HIS A 410 -39.22 6.82 -20.45
N THR A 411 -39.95 7.41 -19.49
CA THR A 411 -41.33 7.81 -19.68
C THR A 411 -41.32 9.11 -20.44
N THR A 412 -41.48 9.04 -21.76
CA THR A 412 -41.80 10.21 -22.60
C THR A 412 -43.21 10.68 -22.29
N ARG A 413 -43.31 11.77 -21.55
CA ARG A 413 -44.53 12.55 -21.44
C ARG A 413 -44.57 13.46 -22.66
N THR A 414 -45.56 13.21 -23.58
CA THR A 414 -45.81 13.91 -24.82
C THR A 414 -44.87 13.64 -26.00
N GLY A 415 -45.35 12.86 -26.93
CA GLY A 415 -45.45 12.85 -28.41
C GLY A 415 -44.39 13.50 -29.32
N THR A 416 -43.20 13.83 -28.85
CA THR A 416 -42.07 14.17 -29.73
C THR A 416 -40.96 13.15 -29.48
N SER A 417 -40.67 12.41 -30.57
CA SER A 417 -39.61 11.42 -30.66
C SER A 417 -38.25 12.12 -30.61
N ASP A 418 -37.88 12.62 -29.40
CA ASP A 418 -36.50 12.98 -29.12
C ASP A 418 -35.83 11.76 -28.49
N ALA A 419 -34.77 11.28 -29.13
CA ALA A 419 -34.05 10.09 -28.76
C ALA A 419 -33.71 10.14 -27.28
N GLY A 420 -34.28 9.21 -26.49
CA GLY A 420 -34.15 9.15 -25.05
C GLY A 420 -32.71 8.87 -24.61
N GLY A 421 -31.88 9.88 -24.62
CA GLY A 421 -30.50 9.84 -24.10
C GLY A 421 -30.46 9.78 -22.57
N PRO A 422 -29.29 9.53 -22.01
CA PRO A 422 -29.09 9.49 -20.56
C PRO A 422 -29.33 10.87 -19.95
N THR A 423 -30.27 10.96 -18.98
CA THR A 423 -30.64 12.22 -18.31
C THR A 423 -30.51 12.12 -16.80
N LEU A 424 -30.19 13.23 -16.14
CA LEU A 424 -30.16 13.31 -14.68
C LEU A 424 -31.57 13.13 -14.08
N GLU A 425 -32.62 13.62 -14.76
CA GLU A 425 -34.01 13.49 -14.29
C GLU A 425 -34.43 12.01 -14.16
N ARG A 426 -33.94 11.12 -15.01
CA ARG A 426 -34.16 9.68 -14.89
C ARG A 426 -33.62 9.12 -13.56
N VAL A 427 -32.43 9.54 -13.17
CA VAL A 427 -31.77 9.15 -11.90
C VAL A 427 -32.58 9.69 -10.71
N LEU A 428 -32.90 11.00 -10.75
CA LEU A 428 -33.69 11.66 -9.71
C LEU A 428 -35.05 10.98 -9.51
N LYS A 429 -35.79 10.72 -10.62
CA LYS A 429 -37.08 10.05 -10.57
C LYS A 429 -36.97 8.65 -9.97
N TYR A 430 -35.96 7.88 -10.35
CA TYR A 430 -35.79 6.52 -9.82
C TYR A 430 -35.53 6.51 -8.32
N LEU A 431 -34.71 7.43 -7.82
CA LEU A 431 -34.38 7.51 -6.40
C LEU A 431 -35.49 8.11 -5.53
N THR A 432 -36.39 8.97 -6.11
CA THR A 432 -37.45 9.66 -5.36
C THR A 432 -38.79 8.92 -5.31
N VAL A 433 -39.03 7.92 -6.16
CA VAL A 433 -40.30 7.18 -6.14
C VAL A 433 -40.36 6.29 -4.91
N ARG A 434 -41.16 6.70 -3.91
CA ARG A 434 -41.45 5.89 -2.73
C ARG A 434 -42.30 4.69 -3.13
N THR A 435 -41.95 3.48 -2.70
CA THR A 435 -42.83 2.30 -2.76
C THR A 435 -43.91 2.43 -1.68
N GLY A 436 -44.92 3.20 -1.95
CA GLY A 436 -46.03 3.41 -1.03
C GLY A 436 -47.20 4.06 -1.79
N THR A 437 -48.20 3.24 -2.16
CA THR A 437 -49.55 3.65 -2.51
C THR A 437 -49.73 4.65 -3.65
N ASP A 438 -49.68 4.13 -4.87
CA ASP A 438 -50.51 4.64 -5.96
C ASP A 438 -51.51 3.56 -6.37
N GLU A 439 -52.39 3.17 -5.42
CA GLU A 439 -53.69 2.58 -5.68
C GLU A 439 -54.72 3.70 -5.59
N GLY A 440 -54.92 4.37 -6.70
CA GLY A 440 -55.97 5.37 -6.77
C GLY A 440 -55.92 6.27 -7.99
N ASP A 441 -56.01 5.74 -9.20
CA ASP A 441 -56.71 6.37 -10.31
C ASP A 441 -56.67 5.48 -11.58
N ALA A 442 -57.47 4.42 -11.59
CA ALA A 442 -57.90 3.71 -12.82
C ALA A 442 -59.19 2.96 -12.56
N ALA A 443 -60.24 3.70 -12.22
CA ALA A 443 -61.61 3.17 -12.25
C ALA A 443 -62.50 4.09 -13.04
N ALA A 444 -62.54 3.89 -14.36
CA ALA A 444 -63.72 4.15 -15.19
C ALA A 444 -63.52 3.54 -16.57
N GLY A 445 -64.27 2.48 -16.86
CA GLY A 445 -64.50 2.09 -18.26
C GLY A 445 -64.63 0.61 -18.57
N SER A 446 -65.86 0.09 -18.28
CA SER A 446 -66.58 -0.90 -19.12
C SER A 446 -66.08 -2.35 -19.21
N GLY A 447 -66.74 -3.33 -18.60
CA GLY A 447 -67.89 -4.01 -19.19
C GLY A 447 -67.64 -5.47 -19.55
N CYS A 448 -68.30 -6.37 -18.76
CA CYS A 448 -68.91 -7.67 -19.15
C CYS A 448 -68.08 -8.93 -19.40
N ALA A 449 -68.44 -9.92 -18.59
CA ALA A 449 -68.82 -11.31 -18.90
C ALA A 449 -67.86 -12.46 -18.54
N GLY A 450 -68.33 -13.33 -17.62
CA GLY A 450 -68.20 -14.77 -17.73
C GLY A 450 -67.45 -15.50 -16.60
N ALA A 451 -68.16 -15.92 -15.55
CA ALA A 451 -67.78 -16.97 -14.57
C ALA A 451 -67.72 -18.37 -15.27
N PRO A 452 -67.29 -19.49 -14.65
CA PRO A 452 -67.45 -19.84 -13.23
C PRO A 452 -66.30 -20.61 -12.57
N THR A 453 -66.39 -20.69 -11.26
CA THR A 453 -65.71 -21.57 -10.29
C THR A 453 -65.84 -23.08 -10.55
N PRO A 454 -65.05 -24.00 -9.90
CA PRO A 454 -65.45 -24.52 -8.60
C PRO A 454 -64.30 -24.76 -7.57
N ARG A 455 -64.67 -24.63 -6.30
CA ARG A 455 -64.10 -25.31 -5.13
C ARG A 455 -64.56 -26.81 -5.12
N PRO A 456 -63.94 -27.79 -4.37
CA PRO A 456 -64.15 -27.83 -2.91
C PRO A 456 -63.04 -28.52 -2.06
N ALA A 457 -63.25 -28.38 -0.77
CA ALA A 457 -63.16 -29.27 0.38
C ALA A 457 -61.85 -29.46 1.15
N GLY A 458 -61.95 -29.07 2.45
CA GLY A 458 -61.10 -29.55 3.55
C GLY A 458 -61.53 -30.93 4.05
N PRO A 459 -61.04 -31.43 5.16
CA PRO A 459 -61.49 -31.03 6.52
C PRO A 459 -60.46 -31.16 7.70
N HIS A 460 -60.75 -30.41 8.74
CA HIS A 460 -60.85 -30.72 10.20
C HIS A 460 -59.80 -31.45 11.02
N LEU A 461 -59.52 -30.89 12.16
CA LEU A 461 -59.50 -31.34 13.60
C LEU A 461 -58.19 -30.77 14.25
N GLY A 462 -58.14 -30.17 15.43
CA GLY A 462 -58.96 -30.00 16.59
C GLY A 462 -58.06 -29.28 17.62
N GLY A 463 -58.61 -28.39 18.39
CA GLY A 463 -58.01 -27.84 19.60
C GLY A 463 -58.17 -28.79 20.81
N PRO A 464 -57.99 -28.39 22.06
CA PRO A 464 -58.07 -27.06 22.69
C PRO A 464 -57.11 -26.82 23.90
N GLY A 465 -57.15 -25.63 24.45
CA GLY A 465 -57.15 -25.32 25.90
C GLY A 465 -55.84 -24.98 26.54
N ALA A 466 -55.70 -23.99 27.29
CA ALA A 466 -56.14 -23.30 28.43
C ALA A 466 -55.06 -22.36 28.96
N GLU A 467 -55.28 -21.11 29.17
CA GLU A 467 -55.55 -20.38 30.42
C GLU A 467 -54.47 -20.27 31.47
N GLY A 468 -54.22 -19.02 31.92
CA GLY A 468 -53.66 -18.61 33.21
C GLY A 468 -52.65 -17.52 33.08
N ALA A 469 -52.85 -16.27 33.16
CA ALA A 469 -53.39 -15.32 34.18
C ALA A 469 -52.35 -14.92 35.25
N CYS A 470 -52.18 -13.58 35.34
CA CYS A 470 -51.82 -12.75 36.52
C CYS A 470 -50.38 -12.77 37.01
N ASP A 471 -49.75 -11.76 37.40
CA ASP A 471 -49.97 -10.49 38.06
C ASP A 471 -48.62 -9.95 38.56
N GLY A 472 -48.30 -8.73 38.48
CA GLY A 472 -48.32 -7.76 39.53
C GLY A 472 -46.95 -7.38 40.08
N GLY A 473 -46.62 -6.08 40.05
CA GLY A 473 -45.97 -5.49 41.19
C GLY A 473 -44.69 -4.66 40.98
N SER A 474 -44.84 -3.37 40.75
CA SER A 474 -44.31 -2.23 41.53
C SER A 474 -42.79 -2.03 41.75
N ALA A 475 -42.35 -0.86 41.38
CA ALA A 475 -41.20 -0.11 41.89
C ALA A 475 -41.37 0.25 43.40
N PRO A 476 -40.39 0.78 44.15
CA PRO A 476 -39.93 2.17 43.95
C PRO A 476 -38.48 2.53 44.35
N ASP A 477 -38.08 3.73 43.90
CA ASP A 477 -37.32 4.83 44.53
C ASP A 477 -36.10 4.60 45.45
N GLY A 478 -35.10 5.49 45.26
CA GLY A 478 -34.13 5.84 46.28
C GLY A 478 -32.93 6.67 45.81
N ALA A 479 -33.15 7.97 45.75
CA ALA A 479 -32.18 9.05 45.67
C ALA A 479 -31.03 8.96 46.68
N VAL A 480 -29.86 9.64 46.39
CA VAL A 480 -29.21 10.73 47.11
C VAL A 480 -27.70 10.77 46.82
N ALA A 481 -27.20 11.86 46.26
CA ALA A 481 -25.84 12.38 46.43
C ALA A 481 -25.81 13.12 47.78
N PRO A 482 -24.68 13.63 48.32
CA PRO A 482 -23.47 14.19 47.78
C PRO A 482 -22.18 13.96 48.62
N GLY A 483 -21.03 14.51 48.20
CA GLY A 483 -19.93 14.86 49.14
C GLY A 483 -18.51 14.74 48.56
N ALA A 484 -17.93 15.87 48.17
CA ALA A 484 -16.47 16.05 48.18
C ALA A 484 -16.03 16.42 49.60
N PRO A 485 -14.76 16.22 50.05
CA PRO A 485 -13.73 17.21 49.78
C PRO A 485 -12.25 16.70 49.67
N ASP A 486 -11.43 17.56 49.10
CA ASP A 486 -9.99 17.80 49.12
C ASP A 486 -9.07 16.95 49.99
N ALA A 487 -7.91 16.56 49.41
CA ALA A 487 -6.59 16.70 50.03
C ALA A 487 -5.45 16.39 49.04
N GLU A 488 -4.49 17.26 49.05
CA GLU A 488 -3.18 17.33 48.44
C GLU A 488 -2.30 16.05 48.61
N GLY A 489 -1.34 15.85 47.65
CA GLY A 489 -0.23 14.93 47.80
C GLY A 489 0.48 14.56 46.52
N ASP A 490 1.50 15.20 46.25
CA ASP A 490 2.73 15.27 45.46
C ASP A 490 3.23 13.96 44.75
N PRO A 491 4.17 14.07 43.77
CA PRO A 491 4.18 13.33 42.50
C PRO A 491 5.12 12.12 42.48
N GLY A 492 4.68 11.08 41.83
CA GLY A 492 5.50 9.91 41.51
C GLY A 492 5.30 9.51 40.07
N ALA A 493 6.31 9.74 39.25
CA ALA A 493 6.38 9.37 37.86
C ALA A 493 6.30 7.86 37.68
N GLU A 494 5.29 7.42 36.94
CA GLU A 494 5.33 6.09 36.32
C GLU A 494 4.83 6.19 34.86
N ARG A 495 5.79 6.04 33.96
CA ARG A 495 5.59 6.00 32.52
C ARG A 495 4.86 4.71 32.17
N ALA A 496 3.60 4.81 31.78
CA ALA A 496 2.92 3.74 31.09
C ALA A 496 3.44 3.65 29.65
N HIS A 497 4.22 2.61 29.36
CA HIS A 497 4.52 2.18 27.99
C HIS A 497 3.24 1.64 27.36
N ALA A 498 2.74 2.32 26.35
CA ALA A 498 1.76 1.75 25.42
C ALA A 498 2.48 0.73 24.54
N GLU A 499 2.20 -0.54 24.72
CA GLU A 499 2.60 -1.60 23.81
C GLU A 499 1.74 -1.50 22.53
N PRO A 500 2.35 -1.65 21.34
CA PRO A 500 1.57 -1.80 20.11
C PRO A 500 0.92 -3.19 20.10
N VAL A 501 -0.40 -3.23 20.05
CA VAL A 501 -1.19 -4.43 19.86
C VAL A 501 -0.81 -5.05 18.52
N GLY A 502 -0.08 -6.15 18.57
CA GLY A 502 0.22 -6.97 17.41
C GLY A 502 -1.04 -7.70 16.95
N VAL A 503 -1.53 -7.36 15.79
CA VAL A 503 -2.61 -8.11 15.12
C VAL A 503 -2.03 -9.43 14.65
N SER A 504 -2.55 -10.54 15.17
CA SER A 504 -2.15 -11.90 14.82
C SER A 504 -2.64 -12.26 13.43
N GLU A 505 -1.73 -12.76 12.60
CA GLU A 505 -1.95 -13.24 11.22
C GLU A 505 -2.90 -14.47 11.12
N ALA A 506 -3.43 -14.94 12.24
CA ALA A 506 -4.35 -16.07 12.32
C ALA A 506 -5.83 -15.69 12.13
N ASP A 507 -6.19 -14.41 12.18
CA ASP A 507 -7.58 -13.94 12.04
C ASP A 507 -7.98 -13.51 10.62
N MET A 508 -7.09 -13.67 9.64
CA MET A 508 -7.35 -13.26 8.25
C MET A 508 -7.90 -14.37 7.32
N VAL A 509 -8.29 -15.54 7.82
CA VAL A 509 -8.74 -16.66 6.95
C VAL A 509 -10.19 -17.10 7.22
N ALA A 510 -10.95 -16.40 8.01
CA ALA A 510 -12.33 -16.76 8.26
C ALA A 510 -13.26 -15.54 8.37
N ALA A 511 -13.36 -14.75 7.29
CA ALA A 511 -14.49 -13.85 7.13
C ALA A 511 -14.89 -13.80 5.67
N GLY A 512 -15.77 -14.69 5.27
CA GLY A 512 -16.74 -14.38 4.23
C GLY A 512 -17.53 -13.18 4.76
N ALA A 513 -17.18 -11.98 4.31
CA ALA A 513 -17.85 -10.76 4.71
C ALA A 513 -19.29 -10.80 4.19
N VAL A 514 -20.21 -11.17 5.06
CA VAL A 514 -21.58 -10.68 5.02
C VAL A 514 -21.47 -9.18 5.26
N PRO A 515 -22.00 -8.29 4.39
CA PRO A 515 -21.94 -6.85 4.66
C PRO A 515 -22.68 -6.59 5.97
N ASP A 516 -21.96 -6.03 6.96
CA ASP A 516 -22.54 -5.47 8.16
C ASP A 516 -23.56 -4.42 7.72
N LEU A 517 -24.82 -4.73 7.89
CA LEU A 517 -25.91 -3.78 7.87
C LEU A 517 -25.75 -2.97 9.15
N ASP A 518 -25.28 -1.72 9.02
CA ASP A 518 -25.25 -0.77 10.11
C ASP A 518 -26.62 -0.75 10.82
N GLU A 519 -26.62 -0.99 12.12
CA GLU A 519 -27.82 -1.03 12.98
C GLU A 519 -28.51 0.33 13.16
N ASP A 520 -28.08 1.37 12.46
CA ASP A 520 -28.79 2.64 12.39
C ASP A 520 -29.86 2.57 11.29
N GLY A 521 -31.06 2.22 11.69
CA GLY A 521 -32.30 1.93 10.98
C GLY A 521 -32.78 2.90 9.90
N VAL A 522 -31.94 3.20 8.92
CA VAL A 522 -32.39 3.77 7.64
C VAL A 522 -32.42 2.65 6.62
N VAL A 523 -33.58 2.06 6.46
CA VAL A 523 -33.88 1.16 5.34
C VAL A 523 -33.66 1.96 4.06
N ALA A 524 -32.46 1.86 3.47
CA ALA A 524 -32.22 2.31 2.10
C ALA A 524 -33.28 1.64 1.24
N GLY A 525 -34.12 2.44 0.55
CA GLY A 525 -35.24 1.88 -0.19
C GLY A 525 -34.76 0.79 -1.15
N VAL A 526 -35.55 -0.24 -1.37
CA VAL A 526 -35.20 -1.41 -2.23
C VAL A 526 -34.54 -0.99 -3.55
N ARG A 527 -34.88 0.18 -4.08
CA ARG A 527 -34.31 0.74 -5.32
C ARG A 527 -32.88 1.23 -5.15
N THR A 528 -32.57 1.89 -4.05
CA THR A 528 -31.21 2.30 -3.70
C THR A 528 -30.32 1.07 -3.53
N ALA A 529 -30.81 0.04 -2.84
CA ALA A 529 -30.11 -1.23 -2.68
C ALA A 529 -29.86 -1.94 -4.03
N ALA A 530 -30.83 -1.92 -4.94
CA ALA A 530 -30.68 -2.49 -6.28
C ALA A 530 -29.61 -1.75 -7.12
N LEU A 531 -29.57 -0.41 -7.06
CA LEU A 531 -28.52 0.37 -7.73
C LEU A 531 -27.14 0.09 -7.14
N VAL A 532 -27.04 0.05 -5.81
CA VAL A 532 -25.79 -0.27 -5.11
C VAL A 532 -25.27 -1.65 -5.53
N ALA A 533 -26.15 -2.66 -5.54
CA ALA A 533 -25.78 -4.01 -5.96
C ALA A 533 -25.34 -4.06 -7.43
N GLY A 534 -26.07 -3.39 -8.33
CA GLY A 534 -25.72 -3.30 -9.74
C GLY A 534 -24.37 -2.59 -9.98
N LEU A 535 -24.15 -1.45 -9.33
CA LEU A 535 -22.88 -0.71 -9.44
C LEU A 535 -21.70 -1.52 -8.88
N SER A 536 -21.90 -2.20 -7.75
CA SER A 536 -20.85 -3.04 -7.17
C SER A 536 -20.49 -4.21 -8.07
N ALA A 537 -21.48 -4.83 -8.73
CA ALA A 537 -21.28 -5.90 -9.70
C ALA A 537 -20.52 -5.41 -10.95
N GLU A 538 -20.88 -4.25 -11.50
CA GLU A 538 -20.20 -3.64 -12.65
C GLU A 538 -18.73 -3.32 -12.33
N VAL A 539 -18.46 -2.71 -11.19
CA VAL A 539 -17.08 -2.40 -10.75
C VAL A 539 -16.26 -3.68 -10.57
N ALA A 540 -16.81 -4.68 -9.89
CA ALA A 540 -16.13 -5.96 -9.68
C ALA A 540 -15.85 -6.69 -11.01
N TRP A 541 -16.77 -6.58 -11.98
CA TRP A 541 -16.58 -7.15 -13.31
C TRP A 541 -15.45 -6.43 -14.07
N GLU A 542 -15.43 -5.09 -14.07
CA GLU A 542 -14.38 -4.29 -14.71
C GLU A 542 -13.00 -4.59 -14.09
N GLU A 543 -12.91 -4.66 -12.74
CA GLU A 543 -11.68 -5.03 -12.04
C GLU A 543 -11.19 -6.45 -12.40
N SER A 544 -12.11 -7.40 -12.52
CA SER A 544 -11.80 -8.77 -12.93
C SER A 544 -11.32 -8.84 -14.39
N ALA A 545 -11.90 -8.03 -15.27
CA ALA A 545 -11.52 -7.97 -16.67
C ALA A 545 -10.10 -7.39 -16.85
N VAL A 546 -9.74 -6.38 -16.05
CA VAL A 546 -8.38 -5.81 -16.03
C VAL A 546 -7.37 -6.84 -15.50
N ALA A 547 -7.73 -7.60 -14.47
CA ALA A 547 -6.87 -8.66 -13.92
C ALA A 547 -6.71 -9.86 -14.86
N ALA A 548 -7.68 -10.12 -15.74
CA ALA A 548 -7.70 -11.25 -16.66
C ALA A 548 -6.97 -11.00 -18.01
N VAL A 549 -6.51 -9.78 -18.30
CA VAL A 549 -5.72 -9.51 -19.50
C VAL A 549 -4.35 -10.18 -19.32
N PRO A 550 -4.07 -11.31 -20.03
CA PRO A 550 -2.74 -11.91 -20.00
C PRO A 550 -1.79 -10.88 -20.60
N GLY A 551 -0.79 -10.46 -19.85
CA GLY A 551 0.26 -9.60 -20.37
C GLY A 551 0.79 -10.19 -21.66
N GLY A 552 0.47 -9.56 -22.79
CA GLY A 552 0.83 -10.03 -24.12
C GLY A 552 2.34 -10.25 -24.22
N ASP A 553 2.72 -11.52 -24.23
CA ASP A 553 4.09 -12.01 -24.37
C ASP A 553 4.53 -12.00 -25.84
N ALA A 554 4.34 -10.87 -26.53
CA ALA A 554 4.79 -10.69 -27.88
C ALA A 554 5.89 -9.62 -27.93
N GLY A 555 7.16 -10.04 -27.80
CA GLY A 555 8.31 -9.25 -28.22
C GLY A 555 9.10 -8.53 -27.13
N ARG A 556 9.06 -8.95 -25.86
CA ARG A 556 9.98 -8.42 -24.84
C ARG A 556 11.35 -9.08 -24.93
N PRO A 557 12.45 -8.31 -25.06
CA PRO A 557 13.79 -8.88 -25.03
C PRO A 557 14.08 -9.47 -23.65
N SER A 558 14.49 -10.74 -23.63
CA SER A 558 14.96 -11.43 -22.43
C SER A 558 16.34 -10.88 -22.06
N GLY A 559 16.39 -9.79 -21.27
CA GLY A 559 17.63 -9.23 -20.72
C GLY A 559 17.94 -9.79 -19.33
N PRO A 560 19.23 -9.85 -18.93
CA PRO A 560 19.65 -10.34 -17.61
C PRO A 560 19.28 -9.42 -16.43
N ASP A 561 18.70 -8.24 -16.69
CA ASP A 561 18.37 -7.22 -15.68
C ASP A 561 16.90 -7.23 -15.23
N ARG A 562 16.13 -8.27 -15.56
CA ARG A 562 14.75 -8.41 -15.08
C ARG A 562 14.74 -8.55 -13.55
N THR A 563 14.22 -7.56 -12.88
CA THR A 563 13.95 -7.64 -11.44
C THR A 563 12.66 -8.46 -11.22
N VAL A 564 12.53 -9.08 -10.04
CA VAL A 564 11.32 -9.85 -9.64
C VAL A 564 10.04 -9.01 -9.78
N TRP A 565 10.18 -7.68 -9.74
CA TRP A 565 9.09 -6.70 -9.81
C TRP A 565 8.57 -6.44 -11.23
N ASP A 566 9.33 -6.80 -12.28
CA ASP A 566 8.90 -6.58 -13.67
C ASP A 566 7.78 -7.54 -14.10
N ASP A 567 7.60 -8.66 -13.39
CA ASP A 567 6.58 -9.67 -13.66
C ASP A 567 5.36 -9.56 -12.70
N VAL A 568 5.38 -8.66 -11.69
CA VAL A 568 4.27 -8.49 -10.74
C VAL A 568 3.34 -7.40 -11.25
N LEU A 569 2.17 -7.81 -11.75
CA LEU A 569 1.10 -6.93 -12.26
C LEU A 569 0.16 -6.41 -11.15
N LEU A 570 0.31 -6.90 -9.91
CA LEU A 570 -0.56 -6.51 -8.80
C LEU A 570 0.05 -5.34 -8.03
N PRO A 571 -0.75 -4.35 -7.60
CA PRO A 571 -0.28 -3.27 -6.76
C PRO A 571 0.28 -3.84 -5.45
N LEU A 572 1.51 -3.45 -5.11
CA LEU A 572 2.17 -3.90 -3.87
C LEU A 572 1.50 -3.30 -2.63
N PHE A 573 0.87 -2.14 -2.78
CA PHE A 573 0.23 -1.39 -1.72
C PHE A 573 -1.12 -0.86 -2.21
N PRO A 574 -2.24 -1.56 -1.98
CA PRO A 574 -3.56 -1.03 -2.34
C PRO A 574 -3.87 0.23 -1.53
N LEU A 575 -4.14 1.34 -2.22
CA LEU A 575 -4.32 2.67 -1.62
C LEU A 575 -5.68 2.92 -0.96
N GLN A 576 -6.67 2.09 -1.19
CA GLN A 576 -8.02 2.35 -0.67
C GLN A 576 -8.65 1.08 -0.09
N PRO A 577 -9.33 1.18 1.08
CA PRO A 577 -10.27 0.16 1.51
C PRO A 577 -11.40 0.05 0.47
N PRO A 578 -12.07 -1.10 0.37
CA PRO A 578 -13.24 -1.24 -0.48
C PRO A 578 -14.27 -0.15 -0.12
N ARG A 579 -14.78 0.57 -1.14
CA ARG A 579 -15.81 1.60 -0.94
C ARG A 579 -17.10 0.92 -0.50
N SER A 580 -17.81 1.55 0.43
CA SER A 580 -19.17 1.13 0.74
C SER A 580 -20.06 1.31 -0.51
N GLY A 581 -21.05 0.45 -0.69
CA GLY A 581 -21.97 0.58 -1.81
C GLY A 581 -22.69 1.93 -1.84
N ARG A 582 -22.91 2.53 -0.66
CA ARG A 582 -23.46 3.88 -0.50
C ARG A 582 -22.53 4.96 -1.06
N GLU A 583 -21.27 4.95 -0.68
CA GLU A 583 -20.26 5.88 -1.21
C GLU A 583 -20.14 5.75 -2.73
N LEU A 584 -20.17 4.52 -3.22
CA LEU A 584 -20.14 4.24 -4.65
C LEU A 584 -21.33 4.88 -5.38
N LEU A 585 -22.54 4.75 -4.85
CA LEU A 585 -23.73 5.36 -5.43
C LEU A 585 -23.67 6.90 -5.38
N VAL A 586 -23.26 7.49 -4.27
CA VAL A 586 -23.09 8.94 -4.13
C VAL A 586 -22.11 9.48 -5.16
N ASP A 587 -20.96 8.82 -5.35
CA ASP A 587 -19.97 9.22 -6.35
C ASP A 587 -20.54 9.20 -7.79
N HIS A 588 -21.32 8.15 -8.13
CA HIS A 588 -21.90 8.02 -9.46
C HIS A 588 -23.04 9.02 -9.72
N VAL A 589 -23.86 9.30 -8.72
CA VAL A 589 -24.90 10.34 -8.81
C VAL A 589 -24.27 11.72 -8.91
N ALA A 590 -23.23 12.01 -8.11
CA ALA A 590 -22.50 13.27 -8.20
C ALA A 590 -21.84 13.45 -9.58
N ALA A 591 -21.24 12.39 -10.13
CA ALA A 591 -20.68 12.41 -11.48
C ALA A 591 -21.75 12.74 -12.54
N MET A 592 -22.95 12.17 -12.42
CA MET A 592 -24.07 12.50 -13.32
C MET A 592 -24.50 13.95 -13.22
N VAL A 593 -24.54 14.52 -11.99
CA VAL A 593 -24.84 15.96 -11.78
C VAL A 593 -23.76 16.82 -12.42
N CYS A 594 -22.47 16.47 -12.24
CA CYS A 594 -21.36 17.19 -12.86
C CYS A 594 -21.45 17.18 -14.38
N CYS A 595 -21.74 16.03 -15.01
CA CYS A 595 -21.96 15.93 -16.45
C CYS A 595 -23.12 16.83 -16.92
N ALA A 596 -24.25 16.81 -16.20
CA ALA A 596 -25.38 17.67 -16.52
C ALA A 596 -25.04 19.18 -16.39
N ALA A 597 -24.25 19.55 -15.40
CA ALA A 597 -23.79 20.94 -15.21
C ALA A 597 -22.85 21.38 -16.34
N MET A 598 -21.91 20.53 -16.74
CA MET A 598 -21.00 20.83 -17.86
C MET A 598 -21.77 20.99 -19.19
N ASP A 599 -22.68 20.06 -19.47
CA ASP A 599 -23.37 20.03 -20.77
C ASP A 599 -24.51 21.08 -20.87
N THR A 600 -25.05 21.60 -19.75
CA THR A 600 -26.23 22.48 -19.79
C THR A 600 -26.03 23.87 -19.16
N ALA A 601 -25.08 24.04 -18.25
CA ALA A 601 -24.84 25.30 -17.53
C ALA A 601 -23.44 25.88 -17.77
N GLY A 602 -22.60 25.23 -18.61
CA GLY A 602 -21.26 25.72 -18.90
C GLY A 602 -20.30 25.61 -17.72
N ALA A 603 -20.57 24.70 -16.79
CA ALA A 603 -19.61 24.37 -15.73
C ALA A 603 -18.38 23.70 -16.35
N VAL A 604 -17.25 23.78 -15.65
CA VAL A 604 -16.00 23.14 -16.09
C VAL A 604 -15.45 22.20 -15.01
N PRO A 605 -14.78 21.12 -15.41
CA PRO A 605 -14.10 20.26 -14.45
C PRO A 605 -12.90 21.00 -13.84
N GLY A 606 -12.65 20.78 -12.58
CA GLY A 606 -11.52 21.33 -11.85
C GLY A 606 -10.86 20.28 -10.98
N LEU A 607 -9.79 20.67 -10.34
CA LEU A 607 -9.04 19.82 -9.42
C LEU A 607 -8.87 20.54 -8.07
N ASP A 608 -9.30 19.87 -7.01
CA ASP A 608 -8.92 20.21 -5.65
C ASP A 608 -7.85 19.23 -5.18
N TRP A 609 -6.77 19.74 -4.65
CA TRP A 609 -5.61 18.93 -4.31
C TRP A 609 -5.82 18.00 -3.10
N LEU A 610 -6.80 18.29 -2.23
CA LEU A 610 -7.14 17.44 -1.09
C LEU A 610 -8.36 16.56 -1.32
N ASP A 611 -9.36 17.12 -2.02
CA ASP A 611 -10.64 16.45 -2.20
C ASP A 611 -10.74 15.78 -3.59
N GLY A 612 -9.81 16.07 -4.49
CA GLY A 612 -9.76 15.48 -5.83
C GLY A 612 -10.64 16.22 -6.84
N PRO A 613 -11.34 15.51 -7.75
CA PRO A 613 -12.19 16.09 -8.76
C PRO A 613 -13.21 17.09 -8.20
N SER A 614 -13.27 18.29 -8.75
CA SER A 614 -14.15 19.37 -8.31
C SER A 614 -14.89 20.00 -9.49
N LEU A 615 -16.13 20.48 -9.26
CA LEU A 615 -16.91 21.18 -10.25
C LEU A 615 -16.75 22.68 -10.06
N LEU A 616 -16.42 23.41 -11.12
CA LEU A 616 -16.35 24.86 -11.14
C LEU A 616 -17.54 25.43 -11.91
N VAL A 617 -18.31 26.29 -11.28
CA VAL A 617 -19.44 27.01 -11.89
C VAL A 617 -19.12 28.49 -11.81
N ARG A 618 -18.93 29.15 -12.96
CA ARG A 618 -18.51 30.56 -13.03
C ARG A 618 -17.20 30.82 -12.29
N ASP A 619 -16.25 29.90 -12.42
CA ASP A 619 -14.94 29.90 -11.76
C ASP A 619 -14.97 29.74 -10.23
N GLU A 620 -16.13 29.47 -9.65
CA GLU A 620 -16.26 29.16 -8.22
C GLU A 620 -16.50 27.66 -8.01
N ARG A 621 -15.89 27.12 -6.97
CA ARG A 621 -16.05 25.71 -6.62
C ARG A 621 -17.43 25.43 -6.04
N ALA A 622 -18.13 24.45 -6.60
CA ALA A 622 -19.43 23.98 -6.11
C ALA A 622 -19.27 23.05 -4.88
N THR A 623 -19.01 23.63 -3.71
CA THR A 623 -18.72 22.89 -2.46
C THR A 623 -19.92 22.15 -1.88
N ASP A 624 -21.14 22.60 -2.22
CA ASP A 624 -22.40 22.14 -1.60
C ASP A 624 -23.05 20.95 -2.30
N LEU A 625 -22.41 20.32 -3.29
CA LEU A 625 -23.01 19.24 -4.06
C LEU A 625 -23.14 17.95 -3.24
N THR A 626 -22.07 17.53 -2.58
CA THR A 626 -22.01 16.24 -1.86
C THR A 626 -23.10 16.10 -0.79
N PRO A 627 -23.35 17.07 0.11
CA PRO A 627 -24.43 16.96 1.08
C PRO A 627 -25.81 16.79 0.44
N ARG A 628 -26.09 17.47 -0.68
CA ARG A 628 -27.39 17.36 -1.38
C ARG A 628 -27.58 16.01 -2.07
N VAL A 629 -26.50 15.46 -2.61
CA VAL A 629 -26.53 14.09 -3.18
C VAL A 629 -26.71 13.07 -2.07
N LEU A 630 -26.10 13.26 -0.89
CA LEU A 630 -26.30 12.42 0.27
C LEU A 630 -27.77 12.41 0.71
N THR A 631 -28.40 13.56 0.87
CA THR A 631 -29.83 13.65 1.21
C THR A 631 -30.72 12.91 0.20
N LEU A 632 -30.41 13.02 -1.09
CA LEU A 632 -31.13 12.25 -2.12
C LEU A 632 -30.93 10.73 -1.96
N VAL A 633 -29.72 10.26 -1.69
CA VAL A 633 -29.41 8.82 -1.61
C VAL A 633 -29.92 8.21 -0.32
N GLU A 634 -29.86 8.93 0.79
CA GLU A 634 -30.24 8.47 2.13
C GLU A 634 -31.72 8.60 2.40
N ASP A 635 -32.27 9.79 2.15
CA ASP A 635 -33.64 10.14 2.52
C ASP A 635 -34.62 10.03 1.34
N GLY A 636 -34.11 9.86 0.11
CA GLY A 636 -34.91 9.92 -1.11
C GLY A 636 -35.47 11.31 -1.42
N ASP A 637 -34.97 12.36 -0.74
CA ASP A 637 -35.40 13.74 -0.95
C ASP A 637 -34.54 14.44 -2.02
N ALA A 638 -35.16 14.68 -3.17
CA ALA A 638 -34.49 15.37 -4.28
C ALA A 638 -34.65 16.89 -4.23
N GLU A 639 -35.49 17.44 -3.37
CA GLU A 639 -35.81 18.88 -3.44
C GLU A 639 -34.60 19.78 -3.15
N PRO A 640 -33.71 19.49 -2.17
CA PRO A 640 -32.50 20.29 -1.98
C PRO A 640 -31.59 20.29 -3.22
N LEU A 641 -31.48 19.15 -3.88
CA LEU A 641 -30.67 19.04 -5.11
C LEU A 641 -31.36 19.73 -6.27
N ARG A 642 -32.67 19.57 -6.49
CA ARG A 642 -33.44 20.25 -7.53
C ARG A 642 -33.43 21.77 -7.36
N ALA A 643 -33.54 22.30 -6.15
CA ALA A 643 -33.44 23.73 -5.87
C ALA A 643 -32.04 24.25 -6.27
N TRP A 644 -30.99 23.52 -5.95
CA TRP A 644 -29.62 23.85 -6.31
C TRP A 644 -29.40 23.83 -7.83
N LEU A 645 -29.88 22.79 -8.54
CA LEU A 645 -29.82 22.69 -10.01
C LEU A 645 -30.50 23.89 -10.67
N ARG A 646 -31.71 24.27 -10.20
CA ARG A 646 -32.44 25.43 -10.71
C ARG A 646 -31.68 26.73 -10.49
N HIS A 647 -31.07 26.90 -9.31
CA HIS A 647 -30.28 28.10 -8.98
C HIS A 647 -29.08 28.27 -9.92
N LEU A 648 -28.43 27.18 -10.29
CA LEU A 648 -27.29 27.20 -11.21
C LEU A 648 -27.69 27.14 -12.70
N GLY A 649 -28.97 26.96 -13.02
CA GLY A 649 -29.47 26.88 -14.38
C GLY A 649 -29.17 25.51 -15.06
N ILE A 650 -28.91 24.48 -14.26
CA ILE A 650 -28.64 23.13 -14.73
C ILE A 650 -29.96 22.46 -15.10
N ARG A 651 -30.04 21.90 -16.30
CA ARG A 651 -31.25 21.26 -16.84
C ARG A 651 -31.15 19.73 -16.73
N ALA A 652 -31.81 19.17 -15.72
CA ALA A 652 -31.78 17.74 -15.43
C ALA A 652 -32.45 16.87 -16.53
N GLU A 653 -33.39 17.45 -17.27
CA GLU A 653 -34.14 16.79 -18.34
C GLU A 653 -33.36 16.67 -19.65
N LYS A 654 -32.28 17.39 -19.79
CA LYS A 654 -31.45 17.33 -21.01
C LYS A 654 -30.54 16.11 -21.01
N PRO A 655 -30.37 15.47 -22.18
CA PRO A 655 -29.44 14.35 -22.29
C PRO A 655 -28.00 14.84 -22.10
N VAL A 656 -27.20 14.04 -21.40
CA VAL A 656 -25.76 14.28 -21.20
C VAL A 656 -24.94 13.42 -22.14
N ARG A 657 -23.78 13.92 -22.50
CA ARG A 657 -22.79 13.13 -23.27
C ARG A 657 -22.10 12.15 -22.31
N LEU A 658 -22.08 10.88 -22.69
CA LEU A 658 -21.35 9.82 -21.99
C LEU A 658 -20.16 9.36 -22.86
N VAL A 659 -19.21 8.64 -22.24
CA VAL A 659 -18.06 8.05 -22.94
C VAL A 659 -18.45 6.68 -23.51
#